data_215d6f31d84f56dd8a4d7ea08879e179
#
_entry.id   215d6f31d84f56dd8a4d7ea08879e179
#
_cell.length_a   1.000
_cell.length_b   1.000
_cell.length_c   1.000
_cell.angle_alpha   90.00
_cell.angle_beta   90.00
_cell.angle_gamma   90.00
#
_symmetry.space_group_name_H-M   'P 1'
#
loop_
_entity.id
_entity.type
_entity.pdbx_description
1 polymer ?
#
loop_
_entity_poly.entity_id
_entity_poly.type
_entity_poly.pdbx_seq_one_letter_code
_entity_poly.pdbx_strand_id
1 'polypeptide(L)'
;MAIILLLAATDVGILAQSPIIRIITLDESNRPAAAVRLEIRRAGAVIGSAVSNEKGEVEFPLPTPGAYEITAAKEEFETLTQSDLTVAAGTPLEVRFIMVPKIKIGEKMDVTASAASASPLEQGASSSTDLQRQQLKDSAVRATNVADALPLVPGVIRTDQGQLKISGASENRSAMLVNSADVTDPATGQFGMTVPVDVVNTISVFKTPYLAQYGRFTAGVVSVETRRGGDKWNFELNDPFPEMRYLNGGLRGLRTFTPRVTFNGPIIANKLWFSQGAEYRIDKRRVLALTYPNNESVTESVNSFTQVDYIPNATHSVTGTIHVSPRQAKFFNLDFFNQRPVTPNYRARDYTGVLSDRWTLGQNLLESAVSIKKAGIDVWAQGEGDMTLTPVGNTGNYFNSQDRHSSRYELIETLSLAPINYAGSHNLKFGVNIMRSHIDGLYEARPVNITNAQGELLRRIEFTGGSEYRRNDLEYSAFAQDHWLITPKLALDLGARAERQGVTETFRIAPRAGLAWTPFGNQRTVLRGGYGLFYDRVPLNIYAFERIPEQVMTTYGPGGVIIDGPRRFANVIDKVATNDTPFVVRDDVNGNFAPYSGTWTVEVEHPVSNNLRVRANYQASNSYGLMTVTPRIFDGRDALVLSGGGQSRYRQFEVMSKFSWRENQNLVFSYVRSRIRGNLNELNNYLGNFPFPLVRADQYVNLPADLPHRFLAWGLVKLPWKTRVSPLVEWRTGLPYAVFDEGQNYVGQPFSDKTRFPKFFSLDARFIREFEINNVVKNLFNRKLKDPTSVRVSLSVYNLTNHFNPTSIHSNVTDPQFGLYFGQNKRRFRVDFDLVF
;
A
#
# COMPACT_ATOMS: atom_id res chain seq x y z
N MET A 1 -104.69 -16.14 -30.43
CA MET A 1 -104.67 -15.89 -28.97
C MET A 1 -103.31 -15.36 -28.59
N ALA A 2 -103.13 -14.06 -28.53
CA ALA A 2 -101.94 -13.34 -28.34
C ALA A 2 -101.68 -13.01 -26.86
N ILE A 3 -100.46 -13.14 -26.31
CA ILE A 3 -100.09 -12.65 -25.03
C ILE A 3 -98.85 -11.80 -25.28
N ILE A 4 -99.02 -10.48 -25.10
CA ILE A 4 -97.99 -9.50 -25.10
C ILE A 4 -97.29 -9.49 -23.76
N LEU A 5 -95.92 -9.67 -23.69
CA LEU A 5 -95.08 -9.43 -22.56
C LEU A 5 -94.33 -8.16 -22.72
N LEU A 6 -94.52 -7.16 -21.86
CA LEU A 6 -93.80 -5.94 -21.72
C LEU A 6 -92.49 -6.23 -21.03
N LEU A 7 -91.34 -5.93 -21.67
CA LEU A 7 -90.03 -5.95 -21.03
C LEU A 7 -89.71 -4.48 -20.66
N ALA A 8 -89.65 -4.22 -19.35
CA ALA A 8 -89.11 -3.01 -18.79
C ALA A 8 -87.56 -3.02 -18.88
N ALA A 9 -87.02 -2.09 -19.59
CA ALA A 9 -85.58 -1.88 -19.61
C ALA A 9 -85.14 -1.23 -18.29
N THR A 10 -84.38 -1.95 -17.49
CA THR A 10 -83.62 -1.40 -16.36
C THR A 10 -82.26 -0.96 -16.89
N ASP A 11 -82.00 0.33 -16.95
CA ASP A 11 -80.69 0.90 -17.15
C ASP A 11 -79.78 0.48 -16.01
N VAL A 12 -78.87 -0.50 -16.29
CA VAL A 12 -77.70 -0.80 -15.44
C VAL A 12 -76.63 0.24 -15.76
N GLY A 13 -76.56 1.28 -14.99
CA GLY A 13 -75.47 2.19 -15.00
C GLY A 13 -74.16 1.43 -14.76
N ILE A 14 -73.31 1.32 -15.79
CA ILE A 14 -71.93 0.84 -15.68
C ILE A 14 -71.24 1.91 -14.86
N LEU A 15 -70.97 1.58 -13.57
CA LEU A 15 -70.07 2.38 -12.74
C LEU A 15 -68.67 2.32 -13.40
N ALA A 16 -68.30 3.38 -14.07
CA ALA A 16 -66.94 3.54 -14.61
C ALA A 16 -65.98 3.46 -13.44
N GLN A 17 -65.13 2.42 -13.41
CA GLN A 17 -64.06 2.28 -12.44
C GLN A 17 -63.14 3.50 -12.56
N SER A 18 -62.94 4.22 -11.46
CA SER A 18 -62.00 5.36 -11.41
C SER A 18 -60.59 4.89 -11.80
N PRO A 19 -59.88 5.63 -12.66
CA PRO A 19 -58.53 5.27 -13.03
C PRO A 19 -57.64 5.31 -11.79
N ILE A 20 -56.71 4.35 -11.64
CA ILE A 20 -55.81 4.20 -10.50
C ILE A 20 -54.38 4.26 -10.97
N ILE A 21 -53.55 5.04 -10.27
CA ILE A 21 -52.07 4.96 -10.41
C ILE A 21 -51.52 4.22 -9.19
N ARG A 22 -50.73 3.18 -9.46
CA ARG A 22 -49.90 2.50 -8.46
C ARG A 22 -48.48 3.03 -8.56
N ILE A 23 -47.97 3.59 -7.48
CA ILE A 23 -46.65 4.16 -7.42
C ILE A 23 -45.77 3.29 -6.51
N ILE A 24 -44.61 2.90 -7.01
CA ILE A 24 -43.61 2.12 -6.30
C ILE A 24 -42.37 3.00 -6.14
N THR A 25 -41.95 3.27 -4.91
CA THR A 25 -40.72 4.01 -4.57
C THR A 25 -39.68 3.05 -4.05
N LEU A 26 -38.52 3.06 -4.68
CA LEU A 26 -37.40 2.20 -4.39
C LEU A 26 -36.15 3.07 -4.10
N ASP A 27 -35.18 2.55 -3.36
CA ASP A 27 -33.84 3.12 -3.29
C ASP A 27 -32.96 2.62 -4.47
N GLU A 28 -31.76 3.13 -4.63
CA GLU A 28 -30.79 2.71 -5.67
C GLU A 28 -30.44 1.22 -5.61
N SER A 29 -30.71 0.56 -4.50
CA SER A 29 -30.51 -0.88 -4.30
C SER A 29 -31.79 -1.70 -4.55
N ASN A 30 -32.81 -1.11 -5.19
CA ASN A 30 -34.13 -1.71 -5.43
C ASN A 30 -34.85 -2.18 -4.15
N ARG A 31 -34.57 -1.57 -3.00
CA ARG A 31 -35.29 -1.82 -1.75
C ARG A 31 -36.44 -0.82 -1.61
N PRO A 32 -37.54 -1.19 -0.98
CA PRO A 32 -38.64 -0.26 -0.73
C PRO A 32 -38.21 1.01 -0.01
N ALA A 33 -38.53 2.18 -0.57
CA ALA A 33 -38.31 3.46 0.04
C ALA A 33 -39.59 3.97 0.68
N ALA A 34 -39.71 3.80 2.00
CA ALA A 34 -40.85 4.29 2.78
C ALA A 34 -40.80 5.79 3.01
N ALA A 35 -41.94 6.40 3.36
CA ALA A 35 -42.09 7.82 3.71
C ALA A 35 -41.66 8.79 2.59
N VAL A 36 -41.80 8.40 1.32
CA VAL A 36 -41.62 9.29 0.16
C VAL A 36 -42.91 10.07 -0.03
N ARG A 37 -42.86 11.42 -0.02
CA ARG A 37 -44.00 12.28 -0.31
C ARG A 37 -44.21 12.36 -1.83
N LEU A 38 -45.39 12.00 -2.26
CA LEU A 38 -45.81 11.99 -3.66
C LEU A 38 -46.86 13.11 -3.87
N GLU A 39 -46.63 13.94 -4.87
CA GLU A 39 -47.58 14.99 -5.28
C GLU A 39 -48.01 14.74 -6.73
N ILE A 40 -49.31 14.63 -6.95
CA ILE A 40 -49.89 14.34 -8.26
C ILE A 40 -50.52 15.58 -8.81
N ARG A 41 -50.13 15.98 -10.02
CA ARG A 41 -50.59 17.17 -10.70
C ARG A 41 -51.27 16.83 -12.03
N ARG A 42 -52.23 17.70 -12.41
CA ARG A 42 -52.84 17.68 -13.72
C ARG A 42 -52.93 19.11 -14.23
N ALA A 43 -52.42 19.35 -15.47
CA ALA A 43 -52.37 20.69 -16.08
C ALA A 43 -51.78 21.76 -15.12
N GLY A 44 -50.74 21.40 -14.31
CA GLY A 44 -50.09 22.28 -13.36
C GLY A 44 -50.76 22.41 -11.99
N ALA A 45 -52.00 21.98 -11.82
CA ALA A 45 -52.71 22.04 -10.53
C ALA A 45 -52.52 20.73 -9.73
N VAL A 46 -52.23 20.83 -8.42
CA VAL A 46 -52.12 19.68 -7.51
C VAL A 46 -53.50 19.11 -7.27
N ILE A 47 -53.71 17.84 -7.62
CA ILE A 47 -54.98 17.11 -7.44
C ILE A 47 -54.96 16.20 -6.23
N GLY A 48 -53.77 15.90 -5.69
CA GLY A 48 -53.62 15.12 -4.47
C GLY A 48 -52.18 14.89 -4.07
N SER A 49 -52.01 14.47 -2.82
CA SER A 49 -50.71 14.06 -2.27
C SER A 49 -50.85 12.78 -1.44
N ALA A 50 -49.84 11.96 -1.43
CA ALA A 50 -49.78 10.70 -0.65
C ALA A 50 -48.37 10.47 -0.13
N VAL A 51 -48.19 9.53 0.77
CA VAL A 51 -46.87 9.14 1.32
C VAL A 51 -46.76 7.62 1.18
N SER A 52 -45.60 7.15 0.68
CA SER A 52 -45.36 5.71 0.51
C SER A 52 -45.29 4.97 1.84
N ASN A 53 -45.86 3.76 1.86
CA ASN A 53 -45.88 2.88 3.02
C ASN A 53 -44.53 2.19 3.25
N GLU A 54 -44.43 1.29 4.24
CA GLU A 54 -43.19 0.55 4.55
C GLU A 54 -42.72 -0.35 3.39
N LYS A 55 -43.57 -0.70 2.45
CA LYS A 55 -43.21 -1.45 1.23
C LYS A 55 -42.90 -0.54 0.05
N GLY A 56 -42.86 0.78 0.25
CA GLY A 56 -42.61 1.76 -0.82
C GLY A 56 -43.80 1.91 -1.79
N GLU A 57 -44.97 1.49 -1.42
CA GLU A 57 -46.14 1.47 -2.33
C GLU A 57 -47.19 2.53 -1.97
N VAL A 58 -47.81 3.10 -3.00
CA VAL A 58 -48.99 3.97 -2.89
C VAL A 58 -49.92 3.66 -4.05
N GLU A 59 -51.20 3.51 -3.76
CA GLU A 59 -52.26 3.51 -4.76
C GLU A 59 -53.10 4.79 -4.63
N PHE A 60 -53.24 5.51 -5.74
CA PHE A 60 -53.96 6.77 -5.78
C PHE A 60 -55.08 6.72 -6.83
N PRO A 61 -56.36 6.86 -6.41
CA PRO A 61 -57.47 6.93 -7.33
C PRO A 61 -57.50 8.31 -7.98
N LEU A 62 -57.67 8.35 -9.30
CA LEU A 62 -57.70 9.58 -10.07
C LEU A 62 -59.15 9.95 -10.42
N PRO A 63 -59.45 11.28 -10.52
CA PRO A 63 -60.82 11.72 -10.81
C PRO A 63 -61.25 11.41 -12.25
N THR A 64 -60.35 11.40 -13.24
CA THR A 64 -60.66 11.18 -14.66
C THR A 64 -59.42 10.61 -15.38
N PRO A 65 -59.59 9.86 -16.51
CA PRO A 65 -58.51 9.53 -17.39
C PRO A 65 -57.81 10.79 -18.00
N GLY A 66 -56.51 10.69 -18.25
CA GLY A 66 -55.77 11.79 -18.86
C GLY A 66 -54.27 11.76 -18.57
N ALA A 67 -53.58 12.85 -18.91
CA ALA A 67 -52.19 13.05 -18.65
C ALA A 67 -51.94 13.66 -17.25
N TYR A 68 -51.00 13.07 -16.51
CA TYR A 68 -50.67 13.44 -15.14
C TYR A 68 -49.16 13.61 -15.00
N GLU A 69 -48.77 14.39 -14.01
CA GLU A 69 -47.39 14.55 -13.54
C GLU A 69 -47.31 14.13 -12.08
N ILE A 70 -46.27 13.37 -11.71
CA ILE A 70 -46.03 12.92 -10.34
C ILE A 70 -44.68 13.41 -9.92
N THR A 71 -44.61 14.07 -8.78
CA THR A 71 -43.37 14.51 -8.12
C THR A 71 -43.18 13.68 -6.85
N ALA A 72 -42.02 13.00 -6.73
CA ALA A 72 -41.60 12.23 -5.55
C ALA A 72 -40.52 13.02 -4.79
N ALA A 73 -40.73 13.31 -3.52
CA ALA A 73 -39.81 14.05 -2.66
C ALA A 73 -39.65 13.34 -1.30
N LYS A 74 -38.43 13.25 -0.85
CA LYS A 74 -38.10 12.77 0.50
C LYS A 74 -36.91 13.58 1.01
N GLU A 75 -36.90 13.86 2.31
CA GLU A 75 -35.76 14.52 2.94
C GLU A 75 -34.48 13.71 2.68
N GLU A 76 -33.39 14.41 2.31
CA GLU A 76 -32.08 13.81 1.92
C GLU A 76 -32.04 13.11 0.57
N PHE A 77 -33.11 13.10 -0.22
CA PHE A 77 -33.14 12.55 -1.58
C PHE A 77 -33.43 13.62 -2.62
N GLU A 78 -32.97 13.40 -3.87
CA GLU A 78 -33.31 14.23 -5.02
C GLU A 78 -34.82 14.18 -5.25
N THR A 79 -35.40 15.36 -5.58
CA THR A 79 -36.80 15.42 -5.96
C THR A 79 -36.93 14.98 -7.42
N LEU A 80 -37.71 13.94 -7.66
CA LEU A 80 -37.90 13.36 -8.98
C LEU A 80 -39.29 13.70 -9.50
N THR A 81 -39.39 14.07 -10.77
CA THR A 81 -40.66 14.37 -11.44
C THR A 81 -40.79 13.56 -12.71
N GLN A 82 -41.89 12.86 -12.88
CA GLN A 82 -42.28 12.23 -14.13
C GLN A 82 -43.51 12.91 -14.69
N SER A 83 -43.37 13.49 -15.89
CA SER A 83 -44.43 14.17 -16.65
C SER A 83 -45.00 13.26 -17.72
N ASP A 84 -46.14 13.64 -18.30
CA ASP A 84 -46.83 13.02 -19.42
C ASP A 84 -47.29 11.56 -19.17
N LEU A 85 -47.58 11.21 -17.91
CA LEU A 85 -48.17 9.92 -17.54
C LEU A 85 -49.60 9.79 -17.97
N THR A 86 -49.86 9.09 -19.04
CA THR A 86 -51.22 8.89 -19.58
C THR A 86 -51.93 7.73 -18.90
N VAL A 87 -52.98 8.01 -18.17
CA VAL A 87 -53.77 7.01 -17.43
C VAL A 87 -55.09 6.77 -18.16
N ALA A 88 -55.35 5.53 -18.55
CA ALA A 88 -56.61 5.12 -19.18
C ALA A 88 -57.64 4.62 -18.16
N ALA A 89 -58.92 4.62 -18.54
CA ALA A 89 -59.97 4.07 -17.69
C ALA A 89 -59.84 2.52 -17.57
N GLY A 90 -59.89 1.98 -16.38
CA GLY A 90 -60.01 0.55 -16.14
C GLY A 90 -58.72 -0.26 -16.08
N THR A 91 -57.53 0.35 -16.35
CA THR A 91 -56.23 -0.31 -16.16
C THR A 91 -55.35 0.53 -15.22
N PRO A 92 -54.86 -0.03 -14.08
CA PRO A 92 -53.92 0.68 -13.22
C PRO A 92 -52.59 0.97 -13.97
N LEU A 93 -52.10 2.20 -13.92
CA LEU A 93 -50.78 2.53 -14.40
C LEU A 93 -49.78 2.35 -13.26
N GLU A 94 -48.76 1.51 -13.43
CA GLU A 94 -47.65 1.37 -12.49
C GLU A 94 -46.52 2.34 -12.83
N VAL A 95 -46.12 3.16 -11.86
CA VAL A 95 -45.05 4.15 -11.97
C VAL A 95 -43.99 3.85 -10.92
N ARG A 96 -42.72 3.78 -11.32
CA ARG A 96 -41.61 3.51 -10.40
C ARG A 96 -40.71 4.71 -10.27
N PHE A 97 -40.39 5.11 -9.03
CA PHE A 97 -39.42 6.11 -8.69
C PHE A 97 -38.23 5.45 -7.95
N ILE A 98 -37.03 5.59 -8.53
CA ILE A 98 -35.80 5.21 -7.85
C ILE A 98 -35.28 6.46 -7.16
N MET A 99 -35.40 6.51 -5.84
CA MET A 99 -35.01 7.66 -5.02
C MET A 99 -33.48 7.71 -4.92
N VAL A 100 -32.89 8.76 -5.49
CA VAL A 100 -31.45 9.03 -5.46
C VAL A 100 -31.17 9.94 -4.26
N PRO A 101 -30.26 9.58 -3.33
CA PRO A 101 -29.88 10.43 -2.23
C PRO A 101 -29.32 11.76 -2.74
N LYS A 102 -29.72 12.89 -2.16
CA LYS A 102 -29.04 14.17 -2.40
C LYS A 102 -27.61 14.02 -1.97
N ILE A 103 -26.66 14.18 -2.90
CA ILE A 103 -25.26 14.24 -2.57
C ILE A 103 -25.06 15.55 -1.79
N LYS A 104 -25.16 15.51 -0.48
CA LYS A 104 -24.64 16.55 0.39
C LYS A 104 -23.12 16.50 0.26
N ILE A 105 -22.55 17.40 -0.54
CA ILE A 105 -21.11 17.66 -0.60
C ILE A 105 -20.76 18.24 0.77
N GLY A 106 -20.52 17.39 1.74
CA GLY A 106 -20.31 17.77 3.15
C GLY A 106 -20.45 16.63 4.13
N GLU A 107 -21.18 15.58 3.80
CA GLU A 107 -21.18 14.38 4.63
C GLU A 107 -20.02 13.47 4.24
N LYS A 108 -19.29 13.02 5.27
CA LYS A 108 -18.36 11.93 5.22
C LYS A 108 -18.84 10.92 4.16
N MET A 109 -18.24 10.93 2.97
CA MET A 109 -18.06 9.69 2.29
C MET A 109 -17.17 8.86 3.22
N ASP A 110 -17.79 8.14 4.12
CA ASP A 110 -17.15 7.02 4.77
C ASP A 110 -16.86 6.07 3.61
N VAL A 111 -15.64 6.13 3.07
CA VAL A 111 -15.14 5.24 2.02
C VAL A 111 -15.36 3.77 2.44
N THR A 112 -15.55 3.53 3.73
CA THR A 112 -15.96 2.26 4.29
C THR A 112 -17.38 1.83 3.92
N ALA A 113 -18.32 2.75 3.79
CA ALA A 113 -19.69 2.41 3.41
C ALA A 113 -19.81 2.22 1.89
N SER A 114 -19.10 3.02 1.06
CA SER A 114 -19.16 2.89 -0.39
C SER A 114 -18.44 1.63 -0.90
N ALA A 115 -17.29 1.25 -0.34
CA ALA A 115 -16.61 0.00 -0.69
C ALA A 115 -17.37 -1.24 -0.23
N ALA A 116 -18.23 -1.12 0.81
CA ALA A 116 -19.08 -2.22 1.28
C ALA A 116 -20.44 -2.30 0.54
N SER A 117 -20.86 -1.24 -0.14
CA SER A 117 -22.12 -1.15 -0.88
C SER A 117 -21.96 -1.27 -2.39
N ALA A 118 -20.74 -1.06 -2.95
CA ALA A 118 -20.49 -1.31 -4.35
C ALA A 118 -20.72 -2.78 -4.69
N SER A 119 -21.41 -3.04 -5.79
CA SER A 119 -21.59 -4.41 -6.25
C SER A 119 -20.22 -5.06 -6.44
N PRO A 120 -20.02 -6.35 -6.15
CA PRO A 120 -18.75 -7.01 -6.33
C PRO A 120 -18.18 -6.90 -7.76
N LEU A 121 -19.03 -6.63 -8.74
CA LEU A 121 -18.66 -6.44 -10.14
C LEU A 121 -18.16 -5.02 -10.41
N GLU A 122 -18.62 -4.00 -9.71
CA GLU A 122 -18.10 -2.63 -9.79
C GLU A 122 -16.65 -2.51 -9.31
N GLN A 123 -16.21 -3.43 -8.44
CA GLN A 123 -14.80 -3.55 -8.03
C GLN A 123 -13.91 -4.13 -9.14
N GLY A 124 -14.49 -4.70 -10.19
CA GLY A 124 -13.77 -5.30 -11.33
C GLY A 124 -12.93 -6.51 -10.95
N ALA A 125 -11.93 -6.80 -11.80
CA ALA A 125 -11.01 -7.93 -11.65
C ALA A 125 -9.88 -7.69 -10.63
N SER A 126 -9.63 -6.43 -10.24
CA SER A 126 -8.54 -6.06 -9.32
C SER A 126 -9.01 -6.03 -7.88
N SER A 127 -8.73 -7.09 -7.11
CA SER A 127 -9.02 -7.08 -5.68
C SER A 127 -7.92 -6.35 -4.89
N SER A 128 -8.32 -5.55 -3.90
CA SER A 128 -7.43 -4.96 -2.89
C SER A 128 -7.56 -5.65 -1.54
N THR A 129 -6.57 -5.43 -0.70
CA THR A 129 -6.69 -5.65 0.74
C THR A 129 -6.60 -4.30 1.42
N ASP A 130 -7.71 -3.90 2.05
CA ASP A 130 -7.85 -2.58 2.64
C ASP A 130 -7.66 -2.64 4.15
N LEU A 131 -6.82 -1.75 4.67
CA LEU A 131 -6.58 -1.53 6.07
C LEU A 131 -7.14 -0.16 6.45
N GLN A 132 -8.17 -0.17 7.29
CA GLN A 132 -8.83 1.05 7.72
C GLN A 132 -8.16 1.66 8.96
N ARG A 133 -8.22 2.98 9.10
CA ARG A 133 -7.64 3.73 10.23
C ARG A 133 -7.95 3.11 11.60
N GLN A 134 -9.22 2.76 11.88
CA GLN A 134 -9.60 2.21 13.17
C GLN A 134 -8.93 0.85 13.45
N GLN A 135 -8.82 0.01 12.43
CA GLN A 135 -8.13 -1.27 12.52
C GLN A 135 -6.64 -1.07 12.82
N LEU A 136 -6.01 -0.08 12.16
CA LEU A 136 -4.59 0.25 12.38
C LEU A 136 -4.33 0.77 13.79
N LYS A 137 -5.18 1.68 14.28
CA LYS A 137 -5.08 2.24 15.65
C LYS A 137 -5.25 1.20 16.74
N ASP A 138 -6.19 0.27 16.58
CA ASP A 138 -6.52 -0.72 17.60
C ASP A 138 -5.73 -2.03 17.45
N SER A 139 -4.97 -2.21 16.35
CA SER A 139 -4.24 -3.45 16.09
C SER A 139 -3.12 -3.71 17.10
N ALA A 140 -2.81 -5.01 17.32
CA ALA A 140 -1.69 -5.44 18.17
C ALA A 140 -0.33 -5.00 17.61
N VAL A 141 -0.19 -4.83 16.28
CA VAL A 141 1.03 -4.31 15.63
C VAL A 141 1.34 -2.90 16.09
N ARG A 142 0.30 -2.09 16.34
CA ARG A 142 0.44 -0.69 16.70
C ARG A 142 1.34 0.07 15.72
N ALA A 143 0.98 -0.02 14.46
CA ALA A 143 1.67 0.72 13.41
C ALA A 143 1.67 2.22 13.71
N THR A 144 2.82 2.87 13.61
CA THR A 144 2.94 4.32 13.69
C THR A 144 2.91 4.95 12.30
N ASN A 145 3.32 4.20 11.29
CA ASN A 145 3.33 4.62 9.89
C ASN A 145 2.75 3.52 8.99
N VAL A 146 2.50 3.87 7.73
CA VAL A 146 1.94 2.97 6.72
C VAL A 146 2.79 1.70 6.56
N ALA A 147 4.11 1.84 6.45
CA ALA A 147 5.02 0.71 6.24
C ALA A 147 4.96 -0.32 7.37
N ASP A 148 4.71 0.11 8.61
CA ASP A 148 4.57 -0.81 9.76
C ASP A 148 3.28 -1.64 9.69
N ALA A 149 2.24 -1.13 9.02
CA ALA A 149 0.96 -1.80 8.87
C ALA A 149 0.93 -2.84 7.74
N LEU A 150 1.75 -2.67 6.70
CA LEU A 150 1.72 -3.50 5.50
C LEU A 150 1.87 -5.01 5.75
N PRO A 151 2.66 -5.51 6.75
CA PRO A 151 2.73 -6.94 7.04
C PRO A 151 1.42 -7.60 7.52
N LEU A 152 0.37 -6.81 7.86
CA LEU A 152 -0.99 -7.33 8.09
C LEU A 152 -1.66 -7.82 6.81
N VAL A 153 -1.16 -7.39 5.64
CA VAL A 153 -1.66 -7.81 4.34
C VAL A 153 -1.03 -9.16 3.95
N PRO A 154 -1.82 -10.16 3.54
CA PRO A 154 -1.30 -11.42 3.05
C PRO A 154 -0.37 -11.21 1.85
N GLY A 155 0.77 -11.92 1.81
CA GLY A 155 1.79 -11.80 0.75
C GLY A 155 2.73 -10.59 0.91
N VAL A 156 2.58 -9.81 1.98
CA VAL A 156 3.53 -8.75 2.37
C VAL A 156 4.28 -9.19 3.61
N ILE A 157 5.59 -9.19 3.56
CA ILE A 157 6.46 -9.59 4.68
C ILE A 157 7.52 -8.52 4.97
N ARG A 158 7.99 -8.51 6.21
CA ARG A 158 9.18 -7.76 6.62
C ARG A 158 10.28 -8.76 6.92
N THR A 159 11.44 -8.59 6.29
CA THR A 159 12.62 -9.42 6.57
C THR A 159 13.22 -9.06 7.94
N ASP A 160 14.09 -9.92 8.47
CA ASP A 160 14.77 -9.67 9.75
C ASP A 160 15.66 -8.41 9.69
N GLN A 161 16.11 -8.01 8.50
CA GLN A 161 16.81 -6.74 8.23
C GLN A 161 15.87 -5.53 8.12
N GLY A 162 14.55 -5.69 8.28
CA GLY A 162 13.55 -4.63 8.26
C GLY A 162 13.05 -4.24 6.87
N GLN A 163 13.50 -4.86 5.80
CA GLN A 163 13.05 -4.59 4.43
C GLN A 163 11.64 -5.13 4.20
N LEU A 164 10.79 -4.35 3.55
CA LEU A 164 9.50 -4.81 3.08
C LEU A 164 9.63 -5.56 1.76
N LYS A 165 8.87 -6.63 1.62
CA LYS A 165 8.75 -7.41 0.39
C LYS A 165 7.27 -7.61 0.08
N ILE A 166 6.84 -7.20 -1.10
CA ILE A 166 5.47 -7.36 -1.60
C ILE A 166 5.50 -8.40 -2.69
N SER A 167 4.66 -9.44 -2.60
CA SER A 167 4.70 -10.57 -3.53
C SER A 167 6.12 -11.13 -3.72
N GLY A 168 6.90 -11.18 -2.64
CA GLY A 168 8.29 -11.65 -2.61
C GLY A 168 9.33 -10.69 -3.21
N ALA A 169 8.93 -9.61 -3.88
CA ALA A 169 9.84 -8.66 -4.52
C ALA A 169 10.22 -7.49 -3.59
N SER A 170 11.33 -6.84 -3.89
CA SER A 170 11.85 -5.68 -3.16
C SER A 170 10.97 -4.44 -3.35
N GLU A 171 11.03 -3.49 -2.42
CA GLU A 171 10.23 -2.25 -2.41
C GLU A 171 10.33 -1.46 -3.72
N ASN A 172 11.53 -1.38 -4.31
CA ASN A 172 11.78 -0.67 -5.56
C ASN A 172 10.99 -1.22 -6.77
N ARG A 173 10.40 -2.40 -6.64
CA ARG A 173 9.52 -3.01 -7.64
C ARG A 173 8.03 -2.79 -7.35
N SER A 174 7.72 -1.97 -6.36
CA SER A 174 6.36 -1.60 -5.94
C SER A 174 6.19 -0.10 -6.02
N ALA A 175 4.97 0.36 -6.29
CA ALA A 175 4.63 1.77 -6.21
C ALA A 175 3.96 2.09 -4.87
N MET A 176 4.29 3.23 -4.28
CA MET A 176 3.58 3.81 -3.13
C MET A 176 2.99 5.15 -3.53
N LEU A 177 1.66 5.22 -3.53
CA LEU A 177 0.91 6.41 -3.90
C LEU A 177 0.26 7.01 -2.65
N VAL A 178 0.38 8.31 -2.47
CA VAL A 178 -0.34 9.07 -1.44
C VAL A 178 -1.19 10.12 -2.15
N ASN A 179 -2.50 10.02 -2.02
CA ASN A 179 -3.45 10.88 -2.75
C ASN A 179 -3.12 10.93 -4.26
N SER A 180 -2.91 9.76 -4.87
CA SER A 180 -2.55 9.53 -6.28
C SER A 180 -1.11 9.90 -6.68
N ALA A 181 -0.36 10.68 -5.91
CA ALA A 181 1.03 11.04 -6.22
C ALA A 181 2.01 9.94 -5.80
N ASP A 182 2.98 9.64 -6.64
CA ASP A 182 4.04 8.68 -6.34
C ASP A 182 5.04 9.28 -5.33
N VAL A 183 5.22 8.61 -4.19
CA VAL A 183 6.08 9.07 -3.09
C VAL A 183 7.37 8.24 -2.92
N THR A 184 7.67 7.34 -3.85
CA THR A 184 8.93 6.58 -3.84
C THR A 184 10.16 7.47 -4.10
N ASP A 185 11.31 7.07 -3.59
CA ASP A 185 12.58 7.79 -3.85
C ASP A 185 12.95 7.70 -5.34
N PRO A 186 13.10 8.82 -6.06
CA PRO A 186 13.43 8.81 -7.48
C PRO A 186 14.76 8.12 -7.80
N ALA A 187 15.71 8.14 -6.86
CA ALA A 187 17.03 7.56 -7.05
C ALA A 187 17.02 6.03 -6.93
N THR A 188 16.33 5.47 -5.96
CA THR A 188 16.39 4.03 -5.62
C THR A 188 15.08 3.29 -5.86
N GLY A 189 13.96 3.98 -6.03
CA GLY A 189 12.63 3.39 -6.11
C GLY A 189 12.08 2.85 -4.79
N GLN A 190 12.80 3.01 -3.67
CA GLN A 190 12.37 2.53 -2.36
C GLN A 190 11.31 3.43 -1.73
N PHE A 191 10.58 2.91 -0.73
CA PHE A 191 9.64 3.69 0.06
C PHE A 191 10.41 4.60 1.03
N GLY A 192 10.83 5.78 0.54
CA GLY A 192 11.62 6.73 1.34
C GLY A 192 10.81 7.41 2.44
N MET A 193 9.50 7.60 2.22
CA MET A 193 8.63 8.40 3.06
C MET A 193 7.92 7.58 4.14
N THR A 194 7.87 8.12 5.36
CA THR A 194 7.10 7.53 6.48
C THR A 194 5.79 8.28 6.68
N VAL A 195 4.69 7.78 6.11
CA VAL A 195 3.35 8.39 6.29
C VAL A 195 2.76 7.96 7.62
N PRO A 196 2.47 8.90 8.56
CA PRO A 196 1.87 8.58 9.85
C PRO A 196 0.47 7.98 9.69
N VAL A 197 0.15 6.88 10.39
CA VAL A 197 -1.19 6.25 10.31
C VAL A 197 -2.31 7.14 10.84
N ASP A 198 -1.98 8.12 11.69
CA ASP A 198 -2.98 9.01 12.29
C ASP A 198 -3.65 9.94 11.26
N VAL A 199 -2.96 10.26 10.16
CA VAL A 199 -3.49 11.07 9.03
C VAL A 199 -4.08 10.23 7.91
N VAL A 200 -3.96 8.90 7.98
CA VAL A 200 -4.46 7.99 6.97
C VAL A 200 -5.93 7.68 7.21
N ASN A 201 -6.72 7.63 6.15
CA ASN A 201 -8.07 7.11 6.13
C ASN A 201 -8.06 5.61 5.79
N THR A 202 -7.46 5.27 4.65
CA THR A 202 -7.41 3.90 4.15
C THR A 202 -6.05 3.62 3.50
N ILE A 203 -5.54 2.41 3.69
CA ILE A 203 -4.41 1.85 2.94
C ILE A 203 -4.96 0.70 2.11
N SER A 204 -4.91 0.83 0.79
CA SER A 204 -5.31 -0.21 -0.15
C SER A 204 -4.08 -0.83 -0.80
N VAL A 205 -3.92 -2.13 -0.66
CA VAL A 205 -2.80 -2.87 -1.26
C VAL A 205 -3.30 -3.72 -2.40
N PHE A 206 -2.91 -3.36 -3.62
CA PHE A 206 -3.18 -4.10 -4.85
C PHE A 206 -1.95 -4.92 -5.22
N LYS A 207 -2.04 -6.24 -5.13
CA LYS A 207 -0.94 -7.13 -5.54
C LYS A 207 -0.83 -7.24 -7.07
N THR A 208 -1.97 -7.16 -7.75
CA THR A 208 -2.07 -7.24 -9.22
C THR A 208 -3.20 -6.33 -9.72
N PRO A 209 -3.00 -5.00 -9.76
CA PRO A 209 -4.02 -4.11 -10.30
C PRO A 209 -4.05 -4.20 -11.83
N TYR A 210 -5.16 -4.70 -12.40
CA TYR A 210 -5.36 -4.75 -13.86
C TYR A 210 -5.79 -3.41 -14.44
N LEU A 211 -6.07 -2.42 -13.61
CA LEU A 211 -6.39 -1.06 -14.04
C LEU A 211 -5.13 -0.38 -14.64
N ALA A 212 -5.24 0.14 -15.88
CA ALA A 212 -4.12 0.74 -16.61
C ALA A 212 -3.63 2.07 -16.01
N GLN A 213 -4.44 2.70 -15.16
CA GLN A 213 -4.04 3.91 -14.41
C GLN A 213 -2.81 3.70 -13.53
N TYR A 214 -2.60 2.50 -13.00
CA TYR A 214 -1.42 2.16 -12.21
C TYR A 214 -0.26 1.72 -13.10
N GLY A 215 0.92 2.27 -12.89
CA GLY A 215 2.14 1.93 -13.65
C GLY A 215 3.39 1.94 -12.79
N ARG A 216 4.52 1.61 -13.40
CA ARG A 216 5.87 1.68 -12.80
C ARG A 216 6.09 0.71 -11.64
N PHE A 217 5.49 -0.48 -11.71
CA PHE A 217 5.65 -1.54 -10.71
C PHE A 217 5.50 -2.91 -11.37
N THR A 218 6.09 -3.93 -10.75
CA THR A 218 5.89 -5.35 -11.11
C THR A 218 5.44 -6.21 -9.93
N ALA A 219 5.50 -5.70 -8.70
CA ALA A 219 5.17 -6.44 -7.48
C ALA A 219 3.84 -6.03 -6.82
N GLY A 220 3.42 -4.78 -6.95
CA GLY A 220 2.17 -4.29 -6.42
C GLY A 220 2.13 -2.78 -6.19
N VAL A 221 0.95 -2.29 -5.83
CA VAL A 221 0.70 -0.87 -5.53
C VAL A 221 0.15 -0.74 -4.11
N VAL A 222 0.74 0.15 -3.33
CA VAL A 222 0.23 0.60 -2.04
C VAL A 222 -0.37 1.99 -2.26
N SER A 223 -1.69 2.09 -2.20
CA SER A 223 -2.43 3.36 -2.32
C SER A 223 -2.87 3.82 -0.94
N VAL A 224 -2.49 5.02 -0.57
CA VAL A 224 -2.80 5.64 0.71
C VAL A 224 -3.70 6.83 0.48
N GLU A 225 -4.89 6.77 1.05
CA GLU A 225 -5.81 7.90 1.12
C GLU A 225 -5.70 8.56 2.48
N THR A 226 -5.53 9.88 2.49
CA THR A 226 -5.39 10.65 3.72
C THR A 226 -6.73 11.19 4.19
N ARG A 227 -6.81 11.46 5.49
CA ARG A 227 -8.04 11.92 6.12
C ARG A 227 -8.26 13.41 5.90
N ARG A 228 -9.44 13.75 5.41
CA ARG A 228 -9.95 15.12 5.37
C ARG A 228 -10.31 15.62 6.78
N GLY A 229 -10.31 16.93 6.99
CA GLY A 229 -10.85 17.58 8.17
C GLY A 229 -12.35 17.30 8.35
N GLY A 230 -12.77 17.06 9.60
CA GLY A 230 -14.18 16.87 9.94
C GLY A 230 -14.94 18.20 10.07
N ASP A 231 -16.27 18.13 10.22
CA ASP A 231 -17.14 19.32 10.39
C ASP A 231 -17.02 19.97 11.79
N LYS A 232 -16.32 19.31 12.70
CA LYS A 232 -15.94 19.83 14.01
C LYS A 232 -14.44 19.70 14.22
N TRP A 233 -13.88 20.60 15.02
CA TRP A 233 -12.49 20.46 15.46
C TRP A 233 -12.35 19.23 16.34
N ASN A 234 -11.36 18.42 16.03
CA ASN A 234 -10.97 17.23 16.78
C ASN A 234 -9.47 17.30 17.06
N PHE A 235 -9.08 16.99 18.28
CA PHE A 235 -7.69 16.95 18.71
C PHE A 235 -7.41 15.57 19.33
N GLU A 236 -6.32 14.95 18.91
CA GLU A 236 -5.83 13.69 19.46
C GLU A 236 -4.36 13.81 19.82
N LEU A 237 -3.98 13.35 21.00
CA LEU A 237 -2.60 13.23 21.44
C LEU A 237 -2.34 11.76 21.77
N ASN A 238 -1.58 11.09 20.91
CA ASN A 238 -1.24 9.68 21.05
C ASN A 238 0.20 9.53 21.57
N ASP A 239 0.43 8.58 22.48
CA ASP A 239 1.75 8.26 23.04
C ASP A 239 2.52 9.44 23.66
N PRO A 240 1.90 10.29 24.51
CA PRO A 240 2.59 11.43 25.09
C PRO A 240 3.72 11.08 26.06
N PHE A 241 3.78 9.83 26.53
CA PHE A 241 4.76 9.41 27.52
C PHE A 241 5.83 8.50 26.92
N PRO A 242 7.10 8.67 27.36
CA PRO A 242 8.18 7.83 26.90
C PRO A 242 8.10 6.42 27.51
N GLU A 243 8.48 5.42 26.72
CA GLU A 243 8.74 4.07 27.20
C GLU A 243 10.11 4.03 27.89
N MET A 244 10.12 3.82 29.20
CA MET A 244 11.33 3.75 29.99
C MET A 244 11.95 2.36 29.97
N ARG A 245 13.25 2.29 30.09
CA ARG A 245 14.00 1.04 30.18
C ARG A 245 14.37 0.75 31.63
N TYR A 246 13.97 -0.42 32.08
CA TYR A 246 14.38 -1.00 33.34
C TYR A 246 15.33 -2.18 33.10
N LEU A 247 16.45 -2.21 33.81
CA LEU A 247 17.42 -3.29 33.73
C LEU A 247 17.99 -3.54 35.12
N ASN A 248 18.00 -4.80 35.57
CA ASN A 248 18.49 -5.20 36.91
C ASN A 248 17.89 -4.36 38.06
N GLY A 249 16.56 -4.12 38.00
CA GLY A 249 15.82 -3.37 39.04
C GLY A 249 16.01 -1.84 39.01
N GLY A 250 16.79 -1.28 38.05
CA GLY A 250 17.05 0.15 37.93
C GLY A 250 16.59 0.75 36.62
N LEU A 251 16.21 2.04 36.64
CA LEU A 251 15.91 2.83 35.43
C LEU A 251 17.21 3.10 34.66
N ARG A 252 17.25 2.68 33.39
CA ARG A 252 18.43 2.79 32.51
C ARG A 252 18.20 3.74 31.32
N GLY A 253 17.21 4.63 31.45
CA GLY A 253 16.90 5.67 30.49
C GLY A 253 15.73 5.36 29.57
N LEU A 254 15.65 6.10 28.46
CA LEU A 254 14.59 6.07 27.49
C LEU A 254 14.81 4.92 26.47
N ARG A 255 13.76 4.17 26.15
CA ARG A 255 13.77 3.19 25.06
C ARG A 255 13.16 3.75 23.79
N THR A 256 11.89 4.15 23.84
CA THR A 256 11.18 4.81 22.75
C THR A 256 10.37 5.97 23.28
N PHE A 257 10.25 7.01 22.45
CA PHE A 257 9.36 8.13 22.69
C PHE A 257 8.76 8.54 21.35
N THR A 258 7.44 8.41 21.23
CA THR A 258 6.74 8.61 19.94
C THR A 258 5.45 9.42 20.14
N PRO A 259 5.53 10.67 20.68
CA PRO A 259 4.36 11.52 20.78
C PRO A 259 3.83 11.86 19.40
N ARG A 260 2.52 11.70 19.21
CA ARG A 260 1.83 12.01 17.98
C ARG A 260 0.63 12.91 18.26
N VAL A 261 0.57 14.01 17.54
CA VAL A 261 -0.52 14.98 17.65
C VAL A 261 -1.25 15.02 16.32
N THR A 262 -2.57 14.92 16.38
CA THR A 262 -3.41 15.23 15.22
C THR A 262 -4.49 16.21 15.62
N PHE A 263 -4.71 17.21 14.77
CA PHE A 263 -5.85 18.09 14.90
C PHE A 263 -6.42 18.39 13.52
N ASN A 264 -7.73 18.40 13.43
CA ASN A 264 -8.42 18.60 12.16
C ASN A 264 -9.79 19.23 12.43
N GLY A 265 -10.26 20.03 11.46
CA GLY A 265 -11.56 20.68 11.57
C GLY A 265 -11.80 21.67 10.46
N PRO A 266 -12.97 22.35 10.46
CA PRO A 266 -13.33 23.35 9.47
C PRO A 266 -12.69 24.70 9.79
N ILE A 267 -11.98 25.30 8.81
CA ILE A 267 -11.62 26.73 8.86
C ILE A 267 -12.82 27.57 8.44
N ILE A 268 -13.49 27.15 7.35
CA ILE A 268 -14.75 27.73 6.89
C ILE A 268 -15.75 26.57 6.75
N ALA A 269 -16.85 26.66 7.49
CA ALA A 269 -17.88 25.63 7.48
C ALA A 269 -18.33 25.30 6.03
N ASN A 270 -18.37 24.01 5.69
CA ASN A 270 -18.77 23.48 4.39
C ASN A 270 -17.92 23.90 3.18
N LYS A 271 -16.78 24.60 3.39
CA LYS A 271 -15.93 25.07 2.29
C LYS A 271 -14.44 24.76 2.45
N LEU A 272 -13.89 24.94 3.64
CA LEU A 272 -12.46 24.86 3.85
C LEU A 272 -12.15 24.10 5.13
N TRP A 273 -11.43 23.00 4.98
CA TRP A 273 -10.99 22.17 6.12
C TRP A 273 -9.49 22.11 6.20
N PHE A 274 -9.03 21.87 7.40
CA PHE A 274 -7.62 21.73 7.73
C PHE A 274 -7.40 20.42 8.49
N SER A 275 -6.32 19.73 8.20
CA SER A 275 -5.88 18.55 8.92
C SER A 275 -4.36 18.60 9.10
N GLN A 276 -3.90 18.40 10.33
CA GLN A 276 -2.49 18.34 10.68
C GLN A 276 -2.22 17.09 11.49
N GLY A 277 -1.20 16.32 11.07
CA GLY A 277 -0.58 15.27 11.87
C GLY A 277 0.89 15.58 12.09
N ALA A 278 1.37 15.47 13.30
CA ALA A 278 2.77 15.62 13.64
C ALA A 278 3.22 14.45 14.55
N GLU A 279 4.37 13.89 14.26
CA GLU A 279 5.03 12.84 15.05
C GLU A 279 6.48 13.24 15.30
N TYR A 280 6.92 13.12 16.53
CA TYR A 280 8.32 13.01 16.87
C TYR A 280 8.61 11.58 17.30
N ARG A 281 9.68 11.00 16.84
CA ARG A 281 10.06 9.63 17.20
C ARG A 281 11.53 9.56 17.57
N ILE A 282 11.82 8.97 18.72
CA ILE A 282 13.14 8.45 19.06
C ILE A 282 12.98 6.97 19.42
N ASP A 283 13.74 6.10 18.78
CA ASP A 283 13.74 4.67 18.98
C ASP A 283 15.16 4.15 19.17
N LYS A 284 15.41 3.52 20.33
CA LYS A 284 16.68 2.88 20.67
C LYS A 284 16.53 1.37 20.59
N ARG A 285 16.87 0.83 19.40
CA ARG A 285 16.84 -0.62 19.16
C ARG A 285 18.04 -1.28 19.82
N ARG A 286 17.77 -2.27 20.67
CA ARG A 286 18.80 -3.05 21.36
C ARG A 286 19.10 -4.36 20.62
N VAL A 287 20.40 -4.66 20.45
CA VAL A 287 20.89 -5.97 20.01
C VAL A 287 21.27 -6.77 21.26
N LEU A 288 20.47 -7.82 21.58
CA LEU A 288 20.59 -8.56 22.83
C LEU A 288 21.90 -9.35 22.95
N ALA A 289 22.52 -9.70 21.83
CA ALA A 289 23.80 -10.44 21.81
C ALA A 289 25.03 -9.56 22.10
N LEU A 290 24.86 -8.24 22.17
CA LEU A 290 25.94 -7.28 22.46
C LEU A 290 25.84 -6.76 23.87
N THR A 291 26.99 -6.38 24.45
CA THR A 291 27.08 -5.79 25.80
C THR A 291 26.73 -4.30 25.83
N TYR A 292 26.06 -3.87 26.90
CA TYR A 292 25.80 -2.45 27.14
C TYR A 292 27.08 -1.71 27.46
N PRO A 293 27.30 -0.47 27.02
CA PRO A 293 26.38 0.43 26.26
C PRO A 293 26.43 0.29 24.72
N ASN A 294 27.28 -0.59 24.18
CA ASN A 294 27.56 -0.67 22.73
C ASN A 294 26.51 -1.45 21.93
N ASN A 295 25.41 -1.85 22.58
CA ASN A 295 24.39 -2.72 22.02
C ASN A 295 23.14 -1.99 21.51
N GLU A 296 23.20 -0.68 21.25
CA GLU A 296 22.07 0.13 20.84
C GLU A 296 22.35 0.91 19.57
N SER A 297 21.42 0.81 18.60
CA SER A 297 21.27 1.79 17.52
C SER A 297 20.18 2.79 17.90
N VAL A 298 20.29 4.02 17.39
CA VAL A 298 19.37 5.11 17.69
C VAL A 298 18.81 5.65 16.38
N THR A 299 17.50 5.69 16.25
CA THR A 299 16.82 6.35 15.14
C THR A 299 15.95 7.48 15.69
N GLU A 300 16.05 8.64 15.07
CA GLU A 300 15.29 9.83 15.41
C GLU A 300 14.63 10.37 14.14
N SER A 301 13.35 10.74 14.21
CA SER A 301 12.60 11.30 13.09
C SER A 301 11.54 12.28 13.54
N VAL A 302 11.24 13.22 12.64
CA VAL A 302 10.07 14.08 12.72
C VAL A 302 9.23 13.81 11.48
N ASN A 303 7.93 13.66 11.64
CA ASN A 303 6.98 13.59 10.54
C ASN A 303 5.93 14.67 10.74
N SER A 304 5.72 15.49 9.72
CA SER A 304 4.68 16.51 9.70
C SER A 304 3.89 16.38 8.41
N PHE A 305 2.60 16.12 8.54
CA PHE A 305 1.69 16.01 7.41
C PHE A 305 0.58 17.03 7.56
N THR A 306 0.51 17.97 6.62
CA THR A 306 -0.50 19.04 6.56
C THR A 306 -1.38 18.80 5.35
N GLN A 307 -2.70 18.90 5.53
CA GLN A 307 -3.68 18.83 4.44
C GLN A 307 -4.69 19.97 4.56
N VAL A 308 -5.00 20.55 3.43
CA VAL A 308 -6.04 21.57 3.26
C VAL A 308 -6.99 21.09 2.17
N ASP A 309 -8.27 21.02 2.47
CA ASP A 309 -9.32 20.65 1.53
C ASP A 309 -10.23 21.87 1.32
N TYR A 310 -10.36 22.29 0.06
CA TYR A 310 -11.16 23.43 -0.34
C TYR A 310 -12.21 23.05 -1.37
N ILE A 311 -13.48 23.32 -1.08
CA ILE A 311 -14.61 23.12 -1.99
C ILE A 311 -15.21 24.49 -2.28
N PRO A 312 -14.74 25.18 -3.33
CA PRO A 312 -15.26 26.48 -3.71
C PRO A 312 -16.72 26.44 -4.13
N ASN A 313 -17.12 25.37 -4.81
CA ASN A 313 -18.47 25.13 -5.34
C ASN A 313 -18.75 23.63 -5.48
N ALA A 314 -19.92 23.27 -6.00
CA ALA A 314 -20.36 21.87 -6.15
C ALA A 314 -19.55 21.06 -7.19
N THR A 315 -18.81 21.71 -8.07
CA THR A 315 -18.09 21.04 -9.18
C THR A 315 -16.60 20.87 -8.92
N HIS A 316 -16.00 21.61 -7.97
CA HIS A 316 -14.58 21.57 -7.67
C HIS A 316 -14.30 21.11 -6.24
N SER A 317 -13.31 20.24 -6.09
CA SER A 317 -12.76 19.81 -4.81
C SER A 317 -11.24 19.80 -4.88
N VAL A 318 -10.62 20.83 -4.31
CA VAL A 318 -9.16 21.02 -4.31
C VAL A 318 -8.58 20.49 -3.01
N THR A 319 -7.56 19.67 -3.09
CA THR A 319 -6.81 19.17 -1.93
C THR A 319 -5.33 19.50 -2.08
N GLY A 320 -4.78 20.20 -1.10
CA GLY A 320 -3.36 20.47 -0.98
C GLY A 320 -2.75 19.69 0.18
N THR A 321 -1.63 19.00 -0.03
CA THR A 321 -0.90 18.30 1.03
C THR A 321 0.58 18.66 1.03
N ILE A 322 1.15 18.80 2.22
CA ILE A 322 2.59 18.97 2.44
C ILE A 322 3.03 17.94 3.47
N HIS A 323 4.03 17.16 3.13
CA HIS A 323 4.65 16.20 4.02
C HIS A 323 6.15 16.47 4.17
N VAL A 324 6.61 16.51 5.40
CA VAL A 324 8.01 16.76 5.81
C VAL A 324 8.44 15.63 6.73
N SER A 325 9.49 14.87 6.35
CA SER A 325 9.92 13.68 7.08
C SER A 325 11.45 13.58 7.19
N PRO A 326 12.13 14.46 7.94
CA PRO A 326 13.54 14.28 8.25
C PRO A 326 13.75 13.13 9.23
N ARG A 327 14.79 12.35 8.99
CA ARG A 327 15.18 11.19 9.81
C ARG A 327 16.68 11.08 9.91
N GLN A 328 17.18 10.70 11.08
CA GLN A 328 18.59 10.36 11.29
C GLN A 328 18.71 9.06 12.07
N ALA A 329 19.77 8.32 11.81
CA ALA A 329 20.10 7.16 12.61
C ALA A 329 21.59 7.09 12.88
N LYS A 330 21.92 6.72 14.11
CA LYS A 330 23.29 6.39 14.55
C LYS A 330 23.41 4.88 14.69
N PHE A 331 24.53 4.34 14.23
CA PHE A 331 24.81 2.91 14.28
C PHE A 331 23.73 2.09 13.54
N PHE A 332 23.39 2.53 12.33
CA PHE A 332 22.40 1.84 11.50
C PHE A 332 22.92 0.45 11.10
N ASN A 333 22.01 -0.54 11.02
CA ASN A 333 22.36 -1.94 10.78
C ASN A 333 23.25 -2.58 11.87
N LEU A 334 23.22 -2.02 13.10
CA LEU A 334 23.89 -2.65 14.25
C LEU A 334 23.34 -4.06 14.46
N ASP A 335 24.22 -5.05 14.41
CA ASP A 335 23.93 -6.45 14.75
C ASP A 335 25.14 -7.08 15.47
N PHE A 336 25.14 -8.40 15.66
CA PHE A 336 26.24 -9.10 16.32
C PHE A 336 27.52 -9.05 15.51
N PHE A 337 27.44 -9.21 14.18
CA PHE A 337 28.57 -9.23 13.27
C PHE A 337 29.04 -7.82 12.89
N ASN A 338 28.15 -6.83 12.90
CA ASN A 338 28.44 -5.44 12.61
C ASN A 338 28.27 -4.60 13.87
N GLN A 339 29.33 -4.50 14.67
CA GLN A 339 29.34 -3.67 15.88
C GLN A 339 29.43 -2.19 15.54
N ARG A 340 29.26 -1.31 16.53
CA ARG A 340 29.17 0.14 16.31
C ARG A 340 30.25 0.75 15.41
N PRO A 341 31.55 0.43 15.53
CA PRO A 341 32.56 1.02 14.65
C PRO A 341 32.34 0.73 13.14
N VAL A 342 31.80 -0.47 12.82
CA VAL A 342 31.57 -0.91 11.43
C VAL A 342 30.25 -0.39 10.87
N THR A 343 29.35 0.10 11.72
CA THR A 343 28.03 0.56 11.30
C THR A 343 28.07 2.00 10.77
N PRO A 344 27.29 2.32 9.71
CA PRO A 344 27.17 3.71 9.27
C PRO A 344 26.21 4.52 10.17
N ASN A 345 26.40 5.83 10.13
CA ASN A 345 25.34 6.78 10.45
C ASN A 345 24.65 7.22 9.16
N TYR A 346 23.40 7.64 9.26
CA TYR A 346 22.76 8.26 8.12
C TYR A 346 21.79 9.35 8.52
N ARG A 347 21.54 10.27 7.59
CA ARG A 347 20.50 11.27 7.64
C ARG A 347 19.69 11.22 6.33
N ALA A 348 18.39 11.18 6.45
CA ALA A 348 17.48 11.27 5.31
C ALA A 348 16.57 12.50 5.48
N ARG A 349 16.31 13.22 4.39
CA ARG A 349 15.40 14.36 4.34
C ARG A 349 14.42 14.07 3.21
N ASP A 350 13.15 14.06 3.53
CA ASP A 350 12.10 13.78 2.55
C ASP A 350 11.00 14.85 2.64
N TYR A 351 10.72 15.50 1.51
CA TYR A 351 9.72 16.55 1.38
C TYR A 351 8.83 16.24 0.19
N THR A 352 7.53 16.27 0.39
CA THR A 352 6.56 16.04 -0.68
C THR A 352 5.43 17.05 -0.57
N GLY A 353 5.12 17.73 -1.67
CA GLY A 353 3.96 18.58 -1.83
C GLY A 353 3.08 18.04 -2.94
N VAL A 354 1.75 18.01 -2.73
CA VAL A 354 0.78 17.59 -3.76
C VAL A 354 -0.37 18.59 -3.75
N LEU A 355 -0.76 19.03 -4.93
CA LEU A 355 -1.98 19.80 -5.17
C LEU A 355 -2.82 19.03 -6.17
N SER A 356 -4.04 18.71 -5.82
CA SER A 356 -4.98 18.00 -6.68
C SER A 356 -6.31 18.73 -6.75
N ASP A 357 -6.96 18.70 -7.91
CA ASP A 357 -8.32 19.17 -8.14
C ASP A 357 -9.16 18.04 -8.75
N ARG A 358 -10.37 17.90 -8.26
CA ARG A 358 -11.41 17.05 -8.85
C ARG A 358 -12.48 17.97 -9.40
N TRP A 359 -12.58 18.01 -10.72
CA TRP A 359 -13.51 18.84 -11.42
C TRP A 359 -14.60 18.00 -12.11
N THR A 360 -15.85 18.18 -11.64
CA THR A 360 -17.03 17.54 -12.26
C THR A 360 -17.49 18.37 -13.46
N LEU A 361 -17.35 17.81 -14.66
CA LEU A 361 -17.71 18.40 -15.95
C LEU A 361 -19.02 17.75 -16.46
N GLY A 362 -20.16 18.26 -16.01
CA GLY A 362 -21.45 17.60 -16.23
C GLY A 362 -21.48 16.22 -15.53
N GLN A 363 -21.49 15.13 -16.29
CA GLN A 363 -21.43 13.77 -15.76
C GLN A 363 -20.01 13.16 -15.84
N ASN A 364 -19.04 13.90 -16.35
CA ASN A 364 -17.65 13.48 -16.46
C ASN A 364 -16.86 14.00 -15.25
N LEU A 365 -15.76 13.32 -14.91
CA LEU A 365 -14.86 13.73 -13.85
C LEU A 365 -13.44 13.90 -14.41
N LEU A 366 -12.89 15.11 -14.26
CA LEU A 366 -11.48 15.39 -14.52
C LEU A 366 -10.74 15.48 -13.17
N GLU A 367 -9.69 14.68 -13.01
CA GLU A 367 -8.82 14.68 -11.85
C GLU A 367 -7.43 15.13 -12.28
N SER A 368 -6.98 16.28 -11.76
CA SER A 368 -5.68 16.88 -12.03
C SER A 368 -4.83 16.85 -10.76
N ALA A 369 -3.57 16.46 -10.86
CA ALA A 369 -2.65 16.52 -9.73
C ALA A 369 -1.25 16.98 -10.17
N VAL A 370 -0.66 17.86 -9.36
CA VAL A 370 0.73 18.27 -9.47
C VAL A 370 1.43 17.88 -8.19
N SER A 371 2.57 17.21 -8.31
CA SER A 371 3.38 16.86 -7.14
C SER A 371 4.84 17.28 -7.30
N ILE A 372 5.44 17.60 -6.16
CA ILE A 372 6.87 17.91 -6.02
C ILE A 372 7.41 17.04 -4.90
N LYS A 373 8.44 16.25 -5.21
CA LYS A 373 9.17 15.45 -4.23
C LYS A 373 10.64 15.84 -4.24
N LYS A 374 11.23 16.01 -3.05
CA LYS A 374 12.66 16.17 -2.84
C LYS A 374 13.12 15.21 -1.78
N ALA A 375 14.16 14.45 -2.06
CA ALA A 375 14.75 13.52 -1.11
C ALA A 375 16.27 13.71 -1.10
N GLY A 376 16.87 13.67 0.10
CA GLY A 376 18.31 13.70 0.30
C GLY A 376 18.71 12.61 1.28
N ILE A 377 19.84 11.99 1.07
CA ILE A 377 20.42 11.00 1.98
C ILE A 377 21.92 11.21 2.13
N ASP A 378 22.35 11.34 3.36
CA ASP A 378 23.75 11.39 3.75
C ASP A 378 24.08 10.09 4.50
N VAL A 379 25.10 9.36 4.11
CA VAL A 379 25.62 8.16 4.80
C VAL A 379 27.09 8.36 5.07
N TRP A 380 27.53 8.11 6.29
CA TRP A 380 28.93 8.25 6.68
C TRP A 380 29.35 7.22 7.72
N ALA A 381 30.62 6.86 7.69
CA ALA A 381 31.23 5.92 8.64
C ALA A 381 31.44 6.55 10.03
N GLN A 382 31.74 5.71 11.04
CA GLN A 382 32.08 6.16 12.41
C GLN A 382 33.53 6.69 12.53
N GLY A 383 34.39 6.38 11.56
CA GLY A 383 35.77 6.75 11.53
C GLY A 383 36.40 6.50 10.16
N GLU A 384 37.72 6.52 10.03
CA GLU A 384 38.45 6.48 8.75
C GLU A 384 39.20 5.18 8.47
N GLY A 385 39.18 4.22 9.39
CA GLY A 385 39.84 2.92 9.20
C GLY A 385 39.18 2.06 8.12
N ASP A 386 39.98 1.19 7.52
CA ASP A 386 39.50 0.19 6.57
C ASP A 386 38.47 -0.76 7.21
N MET A 387 37.48 -1.17 6.46
CA MET A 387 36.54 -2.21 6.88
C MET A 387 37.20 -3.58 6.75
N THR A 388 37.06 -4.42 7.78
CA THR A 388 37.53 -5.80 7.72
C THR A 388 36.42 -6.78 7.95
N LEU A 389 36.19 -7.66 6.97
CA LEU A 389 35.24 -8.77 7.04
C LEU A 389 35.94 -10.02 7.56
N THR A 390 35.40 -10.61 8.62
CA THR A 390 35.96 -11.84 9.23
C THR A 390 34.86 -12.90 9.39
N PRO A 391 35.19 -14.19 9.56
CA PRO A 391 34.20 -15.24 9.81
C PRO A 391 33.35 -15.02 11.07
N VAL A 392 33.87 -14.36 12.11
CA VAL A 392 33.25 -14.23 13.43
C VAL A 392 32.65 -12.85 13.71
N GLY A 393 32.92 -11.85 12.86
CA GLY A 393 32.40 -10.50 13.00
C GLY A 393 33.28 -9.47 12.32
N ASN A 394 32.66 -8.38 11.86
CA ASN A 394 33.36 -7.35 11.10
C ASN A 394 33.99 -6.30 12.02
N THR A 395 35.11 -5.72 11.60
CA THR A 395 35.89 -4.72 12.35
C THR A 395 36.24 -3.53 11.47
N GLY A 396 36.92 -2.51 12.04
CA GLY A 396 37.20 -1.27 11.33
C GLY A 396 36.00 -0.34 11.23
N ASN A 397 35.86 0.36 10.10
CA ASN A 397 34.78 1.31 9.86
C ASN A 397 34.03 0.96 8.57
N TYR A 398 32.79 1.42 8.45
CA TYR A 398 31.99 1.20 7.25
C TYR A 398 32.69 1.78 6.03
N PHE A 399 32.74 1.02 4.94
CA PHE A 399 33.60 1.33 3.78
C PHE A 399 33.07 2.48 2.91
N ASN A 400 31.78 2.82 2.99
CA ASN A 400 31.12 3.72 2.05
C ASN A 400 30.62 4.99 2.72
N SER A 401 30.79 6.12 2.02
CA SER A 401 30.15 7.40 2.32
C SER A 401 29.39 7.89 1.09
N GLN A 402 28.20 8.41 1.30
CA GLN A 402 27.35 8.95 0.24
C GLN A 402 26.70 10.25 0.68
N ASP A 403 26.67 11.21 -0.27
CA ASP A 403 25.77 12.36 -0.22
C ASP A 403 24.98 12.37 -1.52
N ARG A 404 23.66 12.20 -1.44
CA ARG A 404 22.81 12.08 -2.61
C ARG A 404 21.56 12.91 -2.48
N HIS A 405 21.26 13.66 -3.54
CA HIS A 405 20.03 14.43 -3.67
C HIS A 405 19.22 13.93 -4.86
N SER A 406 17.92 13.90 -4.70
CA SER A 406 16.99 13.57 -5.77
C SER A 406 15.76 14.47 -5.71
N SER A 407 15.18 14.77 -6.87
CA SER A 407 13.94 15.51 -6.97
C SER A 407 13.07 14.96 -8.10
N ARG A 408 11.77 15.14 -7.95
CA ARG A 408 10.78 14.77 -8.94
C ARG A 408 9.64 15.79 -8.98
N TYR A 409 9.27 16.17 -10.19
CA TYR A 409 8.10 16.98 -10.51
C TYR A 409 7.17 16.13 -11.37
N GLU A 410 5.91 16.05 -11.00
CA GLU A 410 4.94 15.18 -11.66
C GLU A 410 3.64 15.92 -11.92
N LEU A 411 3.09 15.76 -13.12
CA LEU A 411 1.76 16.18 -13.53
C LEU A 411 0.96 14.93 -13.90
N ILE A 412 -0.22 14.79 -13.32
CA ILE A 412 -1.16 13.70 -13.58
C ILE A 412 -2.48 14.31 -13.99
N GLU A 413 -3.01 13.90 -15.14
CA GLU A 413 -4.34 14.23 -15.60
C GLU A 413 -5.13 12.96 -15.87
N THR A 414 -6.34 12.86 -15.35
CA THR A 414 -7.20 11.69 -15.52
C THR A 414 -8.63 12.13 -15.80
N LEU A 415 -9.18 11.66 -16.93
CA LEU A 415 -10.55 11.91 -17.34
C LEU A 415 -11.36 10.62 -17.24
N SER A 416 -12.40 10.63 -16.42
CA SER A 416 -13.42 9.57 -16.33
C SER A 416 -14.68 10.06 -17.05
N LEU A 417 -15.13 9.33 -18.05
CA LEU A 417 -16.34 9.66 -18.79
C LEU A 417 -17.58 9.12 -18.06
N ALA A 418 -18.71 9.78 -18.30
CA ALA A 418 -20.01 9.24 -17.91
C ALA A 418 -20.21 7.85 -18.52
N PRO A 419 -20.93 6.95 -17.82
CA PRO A 419 -21.18 5.60 -18.35
C PRO A 419 -21.86 5.63 -19.72
N ILE A 420 -21.32 4.88 -20.68
CA ILE A 420 -21.86 4.76 -22.03
C ILE A 420 -22.59 3.44 -22.13
N ASN A 421 -23.87 3.47 -22.44
CA ASN A 421 -24.71 2.27 -22.56
C ASN A 421 -24.74 1.78 -24.00
N TYR A 422 -23.86 0.82 -24.35
CA TYR A 422 -23.82 0.13 -25.64
C TYR A 422 -23.35 -1.31 -25.43
N ALA A 423 -24.17 -2.29 -25.76
CA ALA A 423 -23.89 -3.71 -25.48
C ALA A 423 -23.46 -3.98 -24.03
N GLY A 424 -24.09 -3.27 -23.09
CA GLY A 424 -23.73 -3.21 -21.68
C GLY A 424 -23.43 -1.76 -21.24
N SER A 425 -22.74 -1.59 -20.11
CA SER A 425 -22.32 -0.27 -19.61
C SER A 425 -20.80 -0.18 -19.61
N HIS A 426 -20.26 0.82 -20.30
CA HIS A 426 -18.82 1.11 -20.41
C HIS A 426 -18.45 2.30 -19.53
N ASN A 427 -17.47 2.11 -18.63
CA ASN A 427 -16.90 3.15 -17.77
C ASN A 427 -15.48 3.45 -18.26
N LEU A 428 -15.36 4.37 -19.22
CA LEU A 428 -14.10 4.73 -19.86
C LEU A 428 -13.30 5.71 -19.00
N LYS A 429 -12.01 5.42 -18.85
CA LYS A 429 -11.07 6.29 -18.15
C LYS A 429 -9.78 6.44 -18.96
N PHE A 430 -9.33 7.67 -19.13
CA PHE A 430 -8.11 8.04 -19.84
C PHE A 430 -7.20 8.83 -18.91
N GLY A 431 -5.91 8.78 -19.12
CA GLY A 431 -5.03 9.65 -18.37
C GLY A 431 -3.65 9.78 -18.98
N VAL A 432 -2.99 10.86 -18.61
CA VAL A 432 -1.62 11.17 -18.95
C VAL A 432 -0.82 11.48 -17.68
N ASN A 433 0.46 11.15 -17.70
CA ASN A 433 1.37 11.47 -16.61
C ASN A 433 2.71 11.89 -17.22
N ILE A 434 3.19 13.06 -16.81
CA ILE A 434 4.48 13.63 -17.20
C ILE A 434 5.30 13.80 -15.93
N MET A 435 6.53 13.32 -15.94
CA MET A 435 7.40 13.32 -14.78
C MET A 435 8.82 13.71 -15.17
N ARG A 436 9.36 14.69 -14.47
CA ARG A 436 10.76 15.09 -14.57
C ARG A 436 11.47 14.78 -13.26
N SER A 437 12.52 13.98 -13.34
CA SER A 437 13.34 13.60 -12.19
C SER A 437 14.77 14.05 -12.36
N HIS A 438 15.43 14.31 -11.23
CA HIS A 438 16.84 14.68 -11.17
C HIS A 438 17.51 13.94 -10.03
N ILE A 439 18.76 13.55 -10.24
CA ILE A 439 19.64 12.99 -9.20
C ILE A 439 21.03 13.60 -9.35
N ASP A 440 21.66 13.92 -8.24
CA ASP A 440 23.09 14.22 -8.12
C ASP A 440 23.63 13.66 -6.81
N GLY A 441 24.91 13.39 -6.76
CA GLY A 441 25.51 12.89 -5.52
C GLY A 441 26.98 12.62 -5.64
N LEU A 442 27.53 12.29 -4.47
CA LEU A 442 28.89 11.86 -4.23
C LEU A 442 28.84 10.44 -3.65
N TYR A 443 29.71 9.56 -4.15
CA TYR A 443 29.87 8.19 -3.65
C TYR A 443 31.35 7.92 -3.45
N GLU A 444 31.77 7.78 -2.21
CA GLU A 444 33.14 7.47 -1.83
C GLU A 444 33.22 6.07 -1.21
N ALA A 445 34.31 5.37 -1.46
CA ALA A 445 34.56 4.07 -0.89
C ALA A 445 36.01 3.94 -0.42
N ARG A 446 36.15 3.23 0.72
CA ARG A 446 37.46 2.95 1.36
C ARG A 446 37.79 1.48 1.21
N PRO A 447 39.08 1.11 1.38
CA PRO A 447 39.48 -0.29 1.27
C PRO A 447 38.70 -1.23 2.21
N VAL A 448 38.47 -2.45 1.71
CA VAL A 448 37.87 -3.54 2.47
C VAL A 448 38.81 -4.73 2.48
N ASN A 449 39.14 -5.20 3.67
CA ASN A 449 39.96 -6.37 3.91
C ASN A 449 39.08 -7.57 4.22
N ILE A 450 39.46 -8.76 3.75
CA ILE A 450 38.83 -10.03 4.08
C ILE A 450 39.92 -10.88 4.73
N THR A 451 39.70 -11.33 5.96
CA THR A 451 40.66 -12.12 6.71
C THR A 451 40.06 -13.45 7.12
N ASN A 452 40.93 -14.44 7.35
CA ASN A 452 40.55 -15.67 8.03
C ASN A 452 40.32 -15.43 9.56
N ALA A 453 39.96 -16.46 10.29
CA ALA A 453 39.74 -16.40 11.74
C ALA A 453 41.01 -16.05 12.55
N GLN A 454 42.20 -16.29 12.01
CA GLN A 454 43.48 -15.97 12.59
C GLN A 454 43.95 -14.54 12.32
N GLY A 455 43.21 -13.80 11.49
CA GLY A 455 43.51 -12.41 11.11
C GLY A 455 44.45 -12.30 9.90
N GLU A 456 44.77 -13.40 9.22
CA GLU A 456 45.57 -13.37 8.00
C GLU A 456 44.77 -12.81 6.84
N LEU A 457 45.35 -11.92 6.05
CA LEU A 457 44.70 -11.25 4.93
C LEU A 457 44.53 -12.25 3.76
N LEU A 458 43.27 -12.52 3.38
CA LEU A 458 42.93 -13.37 2.24
C LEU A 458 42.70 -12.56 0.98
N ARG A 459 42.08 -11.38 1.12
CA ARG A 459 41.71 -10.51 -0.01
C ARG A 459 41.63 -9.07 0.43
N ARG A 460 42.07 -8.16 -0.43
CA ARG A 460 41.93 -6.71 -0.27
C ARG A 460 41.19 -6.17 -1.49
N ILE A 461 40.18 -5.34 -1.24
CA ILE A 461 39.43 -4.59 -2.24
C ILE A 461 39.74 -3.12 -2.02
N GLU A 462 40.40 -2.51 -2.98
CA GLU A 462 40.64 -1.07 -3.02
C GLU A 462 39.69 -0.42 -4.03
N PHE A 463 39.46 0.87 -3.90
CA PHE A 463 38.56 1.63 -4.76
C PHE A 463 39.31 2.78 -5.42
N THR A 464 39.08 2.96 -6.73
CA THR A 464 39.75 3.97 -7.53
C THR A 464 38.81 4.60 -8.54
N GLY A 465 39.03 5.85 -8.91
CA GLY A 465 38.26 6.55 -9.94
C GLY A 465 37.37 7.66 -9.39
N GLY A 466 36.39 8.05 -10.19
CA GLY A 466 35.49 9.14 -9.86
C GLY A 466 34.46 8.79 -8.79
N SER A 467 33.85 9.83 -8.25
CA SER A 467 32.85 9.69 -7.16
C SER A 467 31.60 10.52 -7.38
N GLU A 468 31.62 11.48 -8.31
CA GLU A 468 30.50 12.40 -8.55
C GLU A 468 29.66 11.94 -9.73
N TYR A 469 28.35 12.07 -9.57
CA TYR A 469 27.39 11.76 -10.63
C TYR A 469 26.22 12.75 -10.62
N ARG A 470 25.66 12.98 -11.81
CA ARG A 470 24.46 13.78 -12.02
C ARG A 470 23.67 13.26 -13.20
N ARG A 471 22.32 13.17 -13.07
CA ARG A 471 21.45 12.79 -14.16
C ARG A 471 20.07 13.43 -14.06
N ASN A 472 19.51 13.81 -15.23
CA ASN A 472 18.10 14.18 -15.39
C ASN A 472 17.38 13.05 -16.15
N ASP A 473 16.09 12.91 -15.88
CA ASP A 473 15.20 12.00 -16.58
C ASP A 473 13.86 12.66 -16.87
N LEU A 474 13.30 12.38 -18.03
CA LEU A 474 11.95 12.77 -18.42
C LEU A 474 11.17 11.52 -18.77
N GLU A 475 10.12 11.27 -18.01
CA GLU A 475 9.17 10.19 -18.24
C GLU A 475 7.84 10.75 -18.68
N TYR A 476 7.18 10.07 -19.60
CA TYR A 476 5.79 10.33 -19.94
C TYR A 476 5.06 9.02 -20.18
N SER A 477 3.80 9.02 -19.83
CA SER A 477 2.93 7.88 -20.04
C SER A 477 1.50 8.32 -20.28
N ALA A 478 0.78 7.49 -21.02
CA ALA A 478 -0.66 7.63 -21.25
C ALA A 478 -1.34 6.28 -21.04
N PHE A 479 -2.57 6.29 -20.58
CA PHE A 479 -3.37 5.08 -20.47
C PHE A 479 -4.79 5.29 -20.95
N ALA A 480 -5.39 4.19 -21.39
CA ALA A 480 -6.83 4.07 -21.64
C ALA A 480 -7.31 2.78 -20.98
N GLN A 481 -8.46 2.85 -20.33
CA GLN A 481 -9.09 1.68 -19.73
C GLN A 481 -10.60 1.75 -19.82
N ASP A 482 -11.23 0.58 -19.87
CA ASP A 482 -12.67 0.39 -19.84
C ASP A 482 -13.02 -0.65 -18.79
N HIS A 483 -13.91 -0.27 -17.89
CA HIS A 483 -14.63 -1.21 -17.06
C HIS A 483 -15.99 -1.47 -17.69
N TRP A 484 -16.09 -2.57 -18.46
CA TRP A 484 -17.25 -2.92 -19.26
C TRP A 484 -18.14 -3.91 -18.51
N LEU A 485 -19.24 -3.44 -18.00
CA LEU A 485 -20.31 -4.27 -17.42
C LEU A 485 -21.18 -4.84 -18.57
N ILE A 486 -20.80 -6.00 -19.08
CA ILE A 486 -21.48 -6.67 -20.21
C ILE A 486 -22.90 -7.08 -19.80
N THR A 487 -23.04 -7.61 -18.61
CA THR A 487 -24.33 -8.00 -17.99
C THR A 487 -24.26 -7.70 -16.48
N PRO A 488 -25.39 -7.68 -15.75
CA PRO A 488 -25.38 -7.55 -14.29
C PRO A 488 -24.61 -8.67 -13.56
N LYS A 489 -24.08 -9.65 -14.30
CA LYS A 489 -23.31 -10.78 -13.73
C LYS A 489 -21.88 -10.87 -14.25
N LEU A 490 -21.51 -10.08 -15.27
CA LEU A 490 -20.23 -10.20 -15.95
C LEU A 490 -19.65 -8.84 -16.25
N ALA A 491 -18.47 -8.56 -15.74
CA ALA A 491 -17.68 -7.38 -16.05
C ALA A 491 -16.30 -7.75 -16.63
N LEU A 492 -15.83 -6.96 -17.57
CA LEU A 492 -14.47 -7.01 -18.11
C LEU A 492 -13.73 -5.70 -17.79
N ASP A 493 -12.50 -5.82 -17.33
CA ASP A 493 -11.55 -4.71 -17.26
C ASP A 493 -10.57 -4.84 -18.42
N LEU A 494 -10.57 -3.90 -19.32
CA LEU A 494 -9.65 -3.86 -20.45
C LEU A 494 -8.84 -2.57 -20.38
N GLY A 495 -7.54 -2.64 -20.63
CA GLY A 495 -6.74 -1.44 -20.62
C GLY A 495 -5.35 -1.62 -21.22
N ALA A 496 -4.78 -0.51 -21.63
CA ALA A 496 -3.41 -0.43 -22.07
C ALA A 496 -2.75 0.84 -21.53
N ARG A 497 -1.50 0.72 -21.15
CA ARG A 497 -0.65 1.83 -20.74
C ARG A 497 0.56 1.89 -21.65
N ALA A 498 0.77 3.03 -22.27
CA ALA A 498 1.96 3.35 -23.05
C ALA A 498 2.86 4.25 -22.20
N GLU A 499 4.16 3.94 -22.12
CA GLU A 499 5.10 4.71 -21.31
C GLU A 499 6.50 4.75 -21.91
N ARG A 500 7.18 5.88 -21.75
CA ARG A 500 8.59 6.06 -22.08
C ARG A 500 9.30 6.67 -20.88
N GLN A 501 10.40 6.06 -20.51
CA GLN A 501 11.33 6.58 -19.53
C GLN A 501 12.61 6.98 -20.25
N GLY A 502 13.06 8.23 -20.09
CA GLY A 502 14.21 8.76 -20.83
C GLY A 502 15.50 7.98 -20.58
N VAL A 503 15.70 7.52 -19.33
CA VAL A 503 16.87 6.71 -18.95
C VAL A 503 16.94 5.38 -19.69
N THR A 504 15.82 4.80 -20.12
CA THR A 504 15.81 3.51 -20.82
C THR A 504 15.73 3.66 -22.32
N GLU A 505 15.40 4.85 -22.81
CA GLU A 505 15.22 5.16 -24.24
C GLU A 505 14.28 4.18 -24.96
N THR A 506 13.33 3.57 -24.19
CA THR A 506 12.36 2.61 -24.73
C THR A 506 10.95 3.10 -24.57
N PHE A 507 10.14 2.93 -25.62
CA PHE A 507 8.70 3.05 -25.57
C PHE A 507 8.10 1.66 -25.30
N ARG A 508 7.24 1.57 -24.28
CA ARG A 508 6.69 0.30 -23.79
C ARG A 508 5.17 0.37 -23.74
N ILE A 509 4.51 -0.72 -24.13
CA ILE A 509 3.06 -0.85 -24.05
C ILE A 509 2.73 -2.01 -23.11
N ALA A 510 1.91 -1.74 -22.09
CA ALA A 510 1.49 -2.68 -21.04
C ALA A 510 -0.01 -3.00 -21.18
N PRO A 511 -0.40 -3.99 -22.01
CA PRO A 511 -1.78 -4.43 -22.09
C PRO A 511 -2.19 -5.21 -20.84
N ARG A 512 -3.45 -5.05 -20.44
CA ARG A 512 -4.06 -5.71 -19.28
C ARG A 512 -5.49 -6.08 -19.58
N ALA A 513 -5.89 -7.24 -19.10
CA ALA A 513 -7.27 -7.72 -19.19
C ALA A 513 -7.66 -8.44 -17.92
N GLY A 514 -8.85 -8.18 -17.45
CA GLY A 514 -9.41 -8.81 -16.27
C GLY A 514 -10.89 -9.10 -16.43
N LEU A 515 -11.37 -10.07 -15.67
CA LEU A 515 -12.74 -10.55 -15.65
C LEU A 515 -13.25 -10.62 -14.23
N ALA A 516 -14.45 -10.14 -13.99
CA ALA A 516 -15.22 -10.40 -12.78
C ALA A 516 -16.58 -11.02 -13.17
N TRP A 517 -16.92 -12.15 -12.55
CA TRP A 517 -18.12 -12.91 -12.88
C TRP A 517 -18.84 -13.42 -11.63
N THR A 518 -20.15 -13.18 -11.55
CA THR A 518 -21.04 -13.71 -10.51
C THR A 518 -21.91 -14.83 -11.12
N PRO A 519 -21.45 -16.09 -11.09
CA PRO A 519 -22.12 -17.20 -11.80
C PRO A 519 -23.54 -17.50 -11.29
N PHE A 520 -23.78 -17.28 -10.01
CA PHE A 520 -25.05 -17.59 -9.37
C PHE A 520 -25.94 -16.35 -9.25
N GLY A 521 -27.26 -16.54 -9.40
CA GLY A 521 -28.24 -15.43 -9.42
C GLY A 521 -28.33 -14.58 -8.15
N ASN A 522 -27.77 -15.06 -7.04
CA ASN A 522 -27.71 -14.34 -5.76
C ASN A 522 -26.55 -13.34 -5.64
N GLN A 523 -25.72 -13.19 -6.65
CA GLN A 523 -24.50 -12.33 -6.68
C GLN A 523 -23.54 -12.51 -5.48
N ARG A 524 -23.64 -13.64 -4.77
CA ARG A 524 -22.84 -13.89 -3.57
C ARG A 524 -21.44 -14.40 -3.89
N THR A 525 -21.30 -15.27 -4.90
CA THR A 525 -20.01 -15.80 -5.32
C THR A 525 -19.45 -14.96 -6.44
N VAL A 526 -18.21 -14.50 -6.29
CA VAL A 526 -17.49 -13.74 -7.33
C VAL A 526 -16.26 -14.51 -7.75
N LEU A 527 -16.13 -14.76 -9.03
CA LEU A 527 -14.94 -15.26 -9.68
C LEU A 527 -14.22 -14.08 -10.34
N ARG A 528 -12.94 -13.90 -10.05
CA ARG A 528 -12.11 -12.90 -10.69
C ARG A 528 -10.89 -13.55 -11.31
N GLY A 529 -10.43 -13.02 -12.41
CA GLY A 529 -9.20 -13.47 -13.04
C GLY A 529 -8.68 -12.42 -13.99
N GLY A 530 -7.39 -12.47 -14.28
CA GLY A 530 -6.82 -11.53 -15.23
C GLY A 530 -5.38 -11.87 -15.57
N TYR A 531 -4.92 -11.21 -16.61
CA TYR A 531 -3.53 -11.20 -17.07
C TYR A 531 -3.10 -9.78 -17.41
N GLY A 532 -1.87 -9.43 -17.08
CA GLY A 532 -1.32 -8.14 -17.42
C GLY A 532 0.20 -8.15 -17.53
N LEU A 533 0.70 -7.26 -18.39
CA LEU A 533 2.09 -6.87 -18.42
C LEU A 533 2.29 -5.63 -17.58
N PHE A 534 3.34 -5.64 -16.77
CA PHE A 534 3.71 -4.55 -15.86
C PHE A 534 5.18 -4.24 -16.05
N TYR A 535 5.53 -2.97 -16.20
CA TYR A 535 6.92 -2.52 -16.31
C TYR A 535 7.34 -1.81 -15.04
N ASP A 536 8.55 -2.14 -14.53
CA ASP A 536 9.17 -1.41 -13.44
C ASP A 536 9.72 -0.07 -13.93
N ARG A 537 9.74 0.90 -13.04
CA ARG A 537 10.60 2.07 -13.20
C ARG A 537 12.06 1.62 -13.01
N VAL A 538 12.93 2.09 -13.88
CA VAL A 538 14.37 1.98 -13.68
C VAL A 538 14.83 3.10 -12.75
N PRO A 539 15.43 2.80 -11.59
CA PRO A 539 15.93 3.81 -10.66
C PRO A 539 17.04 4.64 -11.29
N LEU A 540 17.09 5.95 -10.98
CA LEU A 540 18.08 6.85 -11.59
C LEU A 540 19.52 6.58 -11.18
N ASN A 541 19.76 5.92 -10.05
CA ASN A 541 21.08 5.54 -9.58
C ASN A 541 21.81 4.55 -10.51
N ILE A 542 21.13 3.95 -11.49
CA ILE A 542 21.76 3.13 -12.54
C ILE A 542 22.90 3.92 -13.24
N TYR A 543 22.69 5.22 -13.47
CA TYR A 543 23.68 6.05 -14.11
C TYR A 543 24.87 6.43 -13.24
N ALA A 544 24.74 6.26 -11.92
CA ALA A 544 25.87 6.40 -11.00
C ALA A 544 26.88 5.27 -11.19
N PHE A 545 26.46 4.09 -11.70
CA PHE A 545 27.30 2.89 -11.72
C PHE A 545 28.62 3.06 -12.45
N GLU A 546 28.64 3.72 -13.62
CA GLU A 546 29.88 4.01 -14.37
C GLU A 546 30.70 5.18 -13.79
N ARG A 547 30.16 5.87 -12.78
CA ARG A 547 30.78 7.07 -12.19
C ARG A 547 31.31 6.86 -10.78
N ILE A 548 30.87 5.79 -10.10
CA ILE A 548 31.37 5.44 -8.77
C ILE A 548 32.74 4.76 -8.86
N PRO A 549 33.53 4.75 -7.76
CA PRO A 549 34.84 4.12 -7.75
C PRO A 549 34.83 2.66 -8.18
N GLU A 550 35.76 2.28 -9.03
CA GLU A 550 35.98 0.92 -9.50
C GLU A 550 36.74 0.08 -8.46
N GLN A 551 36.46 -1.20 -8.39
CA GLN A 551 37.11 -2.12 -7.47
C GLN A 551 38.46 -2.61 -8.04
N VAL A 552 39.49 -2.59 -7.19
CA VAL A 552 40.79 -3.23 -7.45
C VAL A 552 40.98 -4.33 -6.42
N MET A 553 41.00 -5.57 -6.85
CA MET A 553 41.02 -6.74 -5.99
C MET A 553 42.39 -7.44 -6.02
N THR A 554 42.94 -7.70 -4.84
CA THR A 554 44.16 -8.48 -4.65
C THR A 554 43.86 -9.65 -3.73
N THR A 555 44.32 -10.85 -4.11
CA THR A 555 44.14 -12.08 -3.33
C THR A 555 45.48 -12.58 -2.82
N TYR A 556 45.54 -12.95 -1.57
CA TYR A 556 46.73 -13.37 -0.85
C TYR A 556 46.67 -14.84 -0.46
N GLY A 557 47.78 -15.50 -0.55
CA GLY A 557 47.99 -16.82 -0.01
C GLY A 557 48.65 -16.81 1.38
N PRO A 558 49.03 -17.98 1.91
CA PRO A 558 49.71 -18.07 3.21
C PRO A 558 50.96 -17.21 3.28
N GLY A 559 51.19 -16.57 4.42
CA GLY A 559 52.33 -15.63 4.61
C GLY A 559 52.21 -14.30 3.87
N GLY A 560 51.05 -13.96 3.36
CA GLY A 560 50.80 -12.65 2.71
C GLY A 560 51.33 -12.52 1.28
N VAL A 561 51.67 -13.65 0.62
CA VAL A 561 52.13 -13.65 -0.77
C VAL A 561 50.93 -13.40 -1.70
N ILE A 562 51.09 -12.46 -2.65
CA ILE A 562 50.08 -12.22 -3.66
C ILE A 562 49.97 -13.46 -4.60
N ILE A 563 48.80 -14.06 -4.67
CA ILE A 563 48.50 -15.22 -5.54
C ILE A 563 47.68 -14.82 -6.75
N ASP A 564 46.89 -13.71 -6.67
CA ASP A 564 46.12 -13.15 -7.81
C ASP A 564 45.92 -11.65 -7.62
N GLY A 565 46.11 -10.89 -8.71
CA GLY A 565 45.93 -9.44 -8.74
C GLY A 565 47.23 -8.61 -8.63
N PRO A 566 47.11 -7.28 -8.50
CA PRO A 566 45.88 -6.51 -8.44
C PRO A 566 45.05 -6.54 -9.74
N ARG A 567 43.79 -6.89 -9.68
CA ARG A 567 42.84 -6.92 -10.80
C ARG A 567 41.83 -5.79 -10.66
N ARG A 568 41.78 -4.89 -11.67
CA ARG A 568 40.86 -3.78 -11.71
C ARG A 568 39.58 -4.20 -12.44
N PHE A 569 38.46 -4.07 -11.78
CA PHE A 569 37.14 -4.32 -12.33
C PHE A 569 36.49 -2.99 -12.75
N ALA A 570 36.39 -2.77 -14.06
CA ALA A 570 35.71 -1.60 -14.61
C ALA A 570 34.20 -1.68 -14.34
N ASN A 571 33.57 -0.57 -13.95
CA ASN A 571 32.13 -0.50 -13.84
C ASN A 571 31.51 -0.27 -15.22
N VAL A 572 30.82 -1.26 -15.76
CA VAL A 572 30.26 -1.22 -17.12
C VAL A 572 28.75 -1.42 -17.08
N ILE A 573 28.01 -0.59 -17.78
CA ILE A 573 26.59 -0.80 -18.08
C ILE A 573 26.46 -1.52 -19.42
N ASP A 574 26.13 -2.82 -19.38
CA ASP A 574 25.85 -3.58 -20.58
C ASP A 574 24.43 -3.26 -21.06
N LYS A 575 24.37 -2.41 -22.06
CA LYS A 575 23.11 -1.91 -22.61
C LYS A 575 22.47 -2.88 -23.62
N VAL A 576 23.10 -4.01 -23.94
CA VAL A 576 22.50 -5.00 -24.84
C VAL A 576 21.33 -5.68 -24.18
N ALA A 577 20.16 -5.55 -24.77
CA ALA A 577 18.98 -6.27 -24.29
C ALA A 577 19.17 -7.77 -24.46
N THR A 578 19.19 -8.50 -23.36
CA THR A 578 19.40 -9.95 -23.34
C THR A 578 18.13 -10.75 -23.64
N ASN A 579 16.96 -10.11 -23.66
CA ASN A 579 15.66 -10.77 -23.85
C ASN A 579 14.79 -10.00 -24.85
N ASP A 580 14.03 -10.72 -25.66
CA ASP A 580 12.93 -10.16 -26.45
C ASP A 580 11.81 -9.72 -25.50
N THR A 581 11.79 -8.43 -25.17
CA THR A 581 10.75 -7.86 -24.34
C THR A 581 9.51 -7.63 -25.20
N PRO A 582 8.35 -8.23 -24.86
CA PRO A 582 7.14 -8.03 -25.64
C PRO A 582 6.66 -6.58 -25.61
N PHE A 583 6.10 -6.11 -26.72
CA PHE A 583 5.51 -4.77 -26.84
C PHE A 583 6.44 -3.59 -26.50
N VAL A 584 7.73 -3.75 -26.76
CA VAL A 584 8.71 -2.67 -26.65
C VAL A 584 9.09 -2.20 -28.04
N VAL A 585 8.93 -0.91 -28.29
CA VAL A 585 9.49 -0.23 -29.46
C VAL A 585 10.82 0.37 -29.04
N ARG A 586 11.91 -0.09 -29.61
CA ARG A 586 13.26 0.40 -29.30
C ARG A 586 13.58 1.60 -30.14
N ASP A 587 13.96 2.71 -29.51
CA ASP A 587 14.40 3.93 -30.21
C ASP A 587 15.87 3.81 -30.65
N ASP A 588 16.68 2.97 -29.98
CA ASP A 588 18.10 2.76 -30.29
C ASP A 588 18.56 1.34 -29.96
N VAL A 589 19.58 0.90 -30.68
CA VAL A 589 20.25 -0.42 -30.53
C VAL A 589 21.08 -0.50 -29.25
N ASN A 590 21.35 0.63 -28.58
CA ASN A 590 22.25 0.76 -27.44
C ASN A 590 21.65 0.35 -26.08
N GLY A 591 20.71 -0.57 -26.12
CA GLY A 591 20.32 -1.33 -24.98
C GLY A 591 19.51 -0.69 -23.93
N ASN A 592 18.60 -1.43 -23.53
CA ASN A 592 17.52 -0.81 -22.86
C ASN A 592 17.04 -1.72 -21.74
N PHE A 593 17.24 -1.23 -20.53
CA PHE A 593 16.62 -1.85 -19.38
C PHE A 593 15.12 -1.67 -19.48
N ALA A 594 14.42 -2.75 -19.72
CA ALA A 594 12.96 -2.77 -19.71
C ALA A 594 12.47 -3.89 -18.78
N PRO A 595 12.72 -3.79 -17.46
CA PRO A 595 12.29 -4.82 -16.52
C PRO A 595 10.76 -4.90 -16.52
N TYR A 596 10.24 -6.11 -16.72
CA TYR A 596 8.80 -6.34 -16.79
C TYR A 596 8.39 -7.62 -16.07
N SER A 597 7.11 -7.72 -15.77
CA SER A 597 6.46 -8.90 -15.23
C SER A 597 5.18 -9.23 -15.99
N GLY A 598 5.08 -10.47 -16.47
CA GLY A 598 3.81 -11.07 -16.88
C GLY A 598 3.17 -11.73 -15.66
N THR A 599 2.03 -11.20 -15.23
CA THR A 599 1.34 -11.68 -14.03
C THR A 599 -0.09 -12.07 -14.34
N TRP A 600 -0.53 -13.23 -13.86
CA TRP A 600 -1.92 -13.64 -13.90
C TRP A 600 -2.41 -14.05 -12.51
N THR A 601 -3.71 -13.86 -12.30
CA THR A 601 -4.39 -14.27 -11.06
C THR A 601 -5.72 -14.93 -11.36
N VAL A 602 -6.11 -15.81 -10.44
CA VAL A 602 -7.48 -16.35 -10.36
C VAL A 602 -7.92 -16.28 -8.91
N GLU A 603 -9.09 -15.73 -8.68
CA GLU A 603 -9.65 -15.52 -7.35
C GLU A 603 -11.11 -15.98 -7.28
N VAL A 604 -11.47 -16.59 -6.17
CA VAL A 604 -12.85 -16.91 -5.79
C VAL A 604 -13.13 -16.23 -4.46
N GLU A 605 -14.20 -15.47 -4.39
CA GLU A 605 -14.72 -14.88 -3.16
C GLU A 605 -16.15 -15.36 -2.94
N HIS A 606 -16.45 -15.87 -1.73
CA HIS A 606 -17.77 -16.38 -1.36
C HIS A 606 -18.13 -16.02 0.08
N PRO A 607 -19.26 -15.36 0.35
CA PRO A 607 -19.82 -15.24 1.69
C PRO A 607 -20.49 -16.56 2.09
N VAL A 608 -19.80 -17.33 2.94
CA VAL A 608 -20.31 -18.61 3.49
C VAL A 608 -21.54 -18.37 4.36
N SER A 609 -21.55 -17.24 5.09
CA SER A 609 -22.69 -16.76 5.87
C SER A 609 -22.71 -15.23 5.86
N ASN A 610 -23.69 -14.60 6.49
CA ASN A 610 -23.75 -13.15 6.65
C ASN A 610 -22.55 -12.60 7.43
N ASN A 611 -21.92 -13.44 8.24
CA ASN A 611 -20.81 -13.07 9.13
C ASN A 611 -19.45 -13.56 8.63
N LEU A 612 -19.41 -14.53 7.72
CA LEU A 612 -18.19 -15.18 7.26
C LEU A 612 -18.04 -15.06 5.74
N ARG A 613 -16.96 -14.38 5.31
CA ARG A 613 -16.54 -14.28 3.91
C ARG A 613 -15.20 -14.98 3.74
N VAL A 614 -15.08 -15.79 2.71
CA VAL A 614 -13.85 -16.51 2.34
C VAL A 614 -13.42 -16.09 0.95
N ARG A 615 -12.13 -15.85 0.78
CA ARG A 615 -11.47 -15.53 -0.49
C ARG A 615 -10.29 -16.48 -0.68
N ALA A 616 -10.23 -17.12 -1.83
CA ALA A 616 -9.09 -17.92 -2.25
C ALA A 616 -8.50 -17.31 -3.53
N ASN A 617 -7.20 -17.09 -3.57
CA ASN A 617 -6.49 -16.45 -4.68
C ASN A 617 -5.25 -17.24 -5.05
N TYR A 618 -5.02 -17.40 -6.34
CA TYR A 618 -3.75 -17.89 -6.89
C TYR A 618 -3.14 -16.82 -7.79
N GLN A 619 -1.84 -16.54 -7.57
CA GLN A 619 -1.07 -15.57 -8.34
C GLN A 619 0.19 -16.24 -8.90
N ALA A 620 0.48 -15.96 -10.16
CA ALA A 620 1.71 -16.35 -10.81
C ALA A 620 2.33 -15.17 -11.55
N SER A 621 3.58 -14.84 -11.21
CA SER A 621 4.32 -13.73 -11.80
C SER A 621 5.69 -14.23 -12.30
N ASN A 622 6.01 -13.91 -13.54
CA ASN A 622 7.32 -14.11 -14.14
C ASN A 622 7.89 -12.74 -14.50
N SER A 623 9.05 -12.41 -13.94
CA SER A 623 9.73 -11.14 -14.19
C SER A 623 11.02 -11.38 -14.95
N TYR A 624 11.31 -10.48 -15.88
CA TYR A 624 12.47 -10.50 -16.77
C TYR A 624 13.05 -9.11 -16.90
N GLY A 625 14.27 -9.01 -17.44
CA GLY A 625 14.92 -7.72 -17.62
C GLY A 625 15.36 -7.06 -16.31
N LEU A 626 15.40 -7.79 -15.19
CA LEU A 626 15.78 -7.25 -13.89
C LEU A 626 17.27 -6.86 -13.90
N MET A 627 17.57 -5.73 -13.28
CA MET A 627 18.93 -5.21 -13.21
C MET A 627 19.75 -5.96 -12.17
N THR A 628 20.85 -6.56 -12.64
CA THR A 628 21.81 -7.29 -11.82
C THR A 628 23.22 -6.83 -12.09
N VAL A 629 24.10 -6.87 -11.06
CA VAL A 629 25.53 -6.60 -11.17
C VAL A 629 26.29 -7.89 -11.06
N THR A 630 27.11 -8.21 -12.06
CA THR A 630 27.85 -9.49 -12.10
C THR A 630 29.31 -9.25 -12.48
N PRO A 631 30.29 -9.82 -11.74
CA PRO A 631 31.68 -9.80 -12.15
C PRO A 631 31.89 -10.75 -13.33
N ARG A 632 32.43 -10.25 -14.44
CA ARG A 632 32.76 -11.03 -15.64
C ARG A 632 33.81 -10.34 -16.51
N ILE A 633 34.38 -11.06 -17.45
CA ILE A 633 35.20 -10.47 -18.50
C ILE A 633 34.25 -9.79 -19.50
N PHE A 634 34.50 -8.51 -19.76
CA PHE A 634 33.77 -7.71 -20.73
C PHE A 634 34.80 -7.00 -21.64
N ASP A 635 34.69 -7.18 -22.96
CA ASP A 635 35.66 -6.67 -23.94
C ASP A 635 37.14 -6.96 -23.58
N GLY A 636 37.40 -8.20 -23.11
CA GLY A 636 38.74 -8.65 -22.75
C GLY A 636 39.30 -8.09 -21.42
N ARG A 637 38.49 -7.40 -20.61
CA ARG A 637 38.87 -6.84 -19.32
C ARG A 637 37.99 -7.34 -18.20
N ASP A 638 38.51 -7.38 -16.99
CA ASP A 638 37.70 -7.63 -15.82
C ASP A 638 36.73 -6.47 -15.61
N ALA A 639 35.46 -6.78 -15.38
CA ALA A 639 34.42 -5.77 -15.17
C ALA A 639 33.37 -6.24 -14.17
N LEU A 640 32.81 -5.29 -13.43
CA LEU A 640 31.52 -5.41 -12.82
C LEU A 640 30.48 -4.93 -13.82
N VAL A 641 29.67 -5.84 -14.33
CA VAL A 641 28.74 -5.55 -15.41
C VAL A 641 27.33 -5.43 -14.85
N LEU A 642 26.74 -4.24 -14.97
CA LEU A 642 25.32 -4.00 -14.74
C LEU A 642 24.56 -4.31 -16.01
N SER A 643 23.65 -5.27 -15.96
CA SER A 643 22.85 -5.71 -17.11
C SER A 643 21.41 -5.97 -16.75
N GLY A 644 20.53 -5.98 -17.75
CA GLY A 644 19.11 -6.36 -17.66
C GLY A 644 18.89 -7.88 -17.80
N GLY A 645 19.86 -8.73 -17.45
CA GLY A 645 19.77 -10.18 -17.60
C GLY A 645 19.03 -10.92 -16.47
N GLY A 646 18.64 -10.20 -15.42
CA GLY A 646 18.03 -10.80 -14.24
C GLY A 646 16.58 -11.25 -14.48
N GLN A 647 16.17 -12.26 -13.76
CA GLN A 647 14.83 -12.85 -13.79
C GLN A 647 14.37 -13.28 -12.40
N SER A 648 13.04 -13.31 -12.19
CA SER A 648 12.46 -13.91 -11.00
C SER A 648 11.12 -14.59 -11.31
N ARG A 649 10.77 -15.60 -10.54
CA ARG A 649 9.48 -16.30 -10.61
C ARG A 649 8.85 -16.33 -9.23
N TYR A 650 7.62 -15.84 -9.15
CA TYR A 650 6.80 -15.86 -7.95
C TYR A 650 5.53 -16.67 -8.17
N ARG A 651 5.17 -17.50 -7.20
CA ARG A 651 3.93 -18.27 -7.16
C ARG A 651 3.36 -18.16 -5.77
N GLN A 652 2.06 -17.84 -5.66
CA GLN A 652 1.37 -17.72 -4.39
C GLN A 652 -0.02 -18.36 -4.48
N PHE A 653 -0.36 -19.16 -3.48
CA PHE A 653 -1.72 -19.54 -3.17
C PHE A 653 -2.08 -18.92 -1.82
N GLU A 654 -3.23 -18.28 -1.74
CA GLU A 654 -3.71 -17.57 -0.55
C GLU A 654 -5.15 -17.95 -0.27
N VAL A 655 -5.45 -18.22 0.99
CA VAL A 655 -6.82 -18.29 1.50
C VAL A 655 -6.96 -17.28 2.61
N MET A 656 -7.94 -16.40 2.51
CA MET A 656 -8.28 -15.41 3.52
C MET A 656 -9.74 -15.59 3.93
N SER A 657 -10.01 -15.54 5.23
CA SER A 657 -11.38 -15.49 5.76
C SER A 657 -11.54 -14.29 6.68
N LYS A 658 -12.66 -13.60 6.54
CA LYS A 658 -13.06 -12.49 7.41
C LYS A 658 -14.36 -12.87 8.10
N PHE A 659 -14.30 -12.99 9.41
CA PHE A 659 -15.44 -13.22 10.27
C PHE A 659 -15.83 -11.92 10.97
N SER A 660 -17.02 -11.39 10.70
CA SER A 660 -17.55 -10.14 11.25
C SER A 660 -18.91 -10.42 11.90
N TRP A 661 -19.08 -10.13 13.20
CA TRP A 661 -20.34 -10.45 13.91
C TRP A 661 -21.08 -9.23 14.44
N ARG A 662 -20.41 -8.07 14.51
CA ARG A 662 -20.98 -6.77 14.85
C ARG A 662 -20.18 -5.68 14.18
N GLU A 663 -20.69 -4.47 14.17
CA GLU A 663 -20.00 -3.30 13.66
C GLU A 663 -18.62 -3.14 14.35
N ASN A 664 -17.59 -2.98 13.54
CA ASN A 664 -16.18 -2.85 13.99
C ASN A 664 -15.68 -4.03 14.86
N GLN A 665 -16.27 -5.22 14.74
CA GLN A 665 -15.77 -6.44 15.35
C GLN A 665 -15.54 -7.49 14.28
N ASN A 666 -14.29 -7.81 14.03
CA ASN A 666 -13.92 -8.79 13.03
C ASN A 666 -12.64 -9.53 13.41
N LEU A 667 -12.52 -10.73 12.89
CA LEU A 667 -11.30 -11.53 12.87
C LEU A 667 -10.97 -11.88 11.42
N VAL A 668 -9.74 -11.64 11.04
CA VAL A 668 -9.19 -11.98 9.74
C VAL A 668 -8.21 -13.11 9.92
N PHE A 669 -8.37 -14.18 9.16
CA PHE A 669 -7.46 -15.31 9.10
C PHE A 669 -6.91 -15.40 7.69
N SER A 670 -5.62 -15.57 7.53
CA SER A 670 -5.02 -15.78 6.21
C SER A 670 -3.96 -16.86 6.27
N TYR A 671 -3.94 -17.68 5.22
CA TYR A 671 -2.88 -18.64 4.96
C TYR A 671 -2.31 -18.38 3.58
N VAL A 672 -1.00 -18.24 3.51
CA VAL A 672 -0.25 -18.01 2.28
C VAL A 672 0.76 -19.13 2.10
N ARG A 673 0.71 -19.79 0.95
CA ARG A 673 1.77 -20.65 0.45
C ARG A 673 2.43 -19.94 -0.73
N SER A 674 3.72 -19.64 -0.61
CA SER A 674 4.43 -18.94 -1.68
C SER A 674 5.81 -19.50 -1.95
N ARG A 675 6.33 -19.21 -3.13
CA ARG A 675 7.71 -19.50 -3.52
C ARG A 675 8.23 -18.41 -4.44
N ILE A 676 9.43 -17.91 -4.14
CA ILE A 676 10.13 -16.97 -5.01
C ILE A 676 11.55 -17.46 -5.29
N ARG A 677 11.90 -17.49 -6.57
CA ARG A 677 13.25 -17.76 -7.07
C ARG A 677 13.67 -16.64 -8.02
N GLY A 678 14.95 -16.34 -8.06
CA GLY A 678 15.47 -15.29 -8.94
C GLY A 678 16.98 -15.13 -8.80
N ASN A 679 17.50 -14.15 -9.51
CA ASN A 679 18.88 -13.73 -9.43
C ASN A 679 19.13 -12.97 -8.11
N LEU A 680 20.30 -13.18 -7.51
CA LEU A 680 20.64 -12.61 -6.18
C LEU A 680 21.19 -11.20 -6.24
N ASN A 681 21.90 -10.85 -7.32
CA ASN A 681 22.69 -9.62 -7.41
C ASN A 681 21.85 -8.43 -7.89
N GLU A 682 20.78 -8.11 -7.17
CA GLU A 682 19.98 -6.91 -7.46
C GLU A 682 20.81 -5.62 -7.33
N LEU A 683 20.60 -4.65 -8.24
CA LEU A 683 21.28 -3.37 -8.30
C LEU A 683 21.36 -2.65 -6.94
N ASN A 684 20.25 -2.60 -6.21
CA ASN A 684 20.16 -1.88 -4.94
C ASN A 684 21.02 -2.48 -3.81
N ASN A 685 21.53 -3.71 -3.95
CA ASN A 685 22.51 -4.25 -3.01
C ASN A 685 23.87 -3.56 -3.13
N TYR A 686 24.15 -2.94 -4.29
CA TYR A 686 25.46 -2.31 -4.60
C TYR A 686 25.36 -0.80 -4.77
N LEU A 687 24.20 -0.28 -5.20
CA LEU A 687 23.95 1.14 -5.42
C LEU A 687 22.76 1.67 -4.60
N GLY A 688 22.31 0.95 -3.60
CA GLY A 688 21.30 1.41 -2.66
C GLY A 688 21.84 2.37 -1.62
N ASN A 689 21.03 2.65 -0.61
CA ASN A 689 21.40 3.53 0.50
C ASN A 689 22.53 2.96 1.37
N PHE A 690 22.64 1.64 1.44
CA PHE A 690 23.63 0.92 2.24
C PHE A 690 24.24 -0.21 1.39
N PRO A 691 25.19 0.11 0.51
CA PRO A 691 25.79 -0.87 -0.38
C PRO A 691 26.60 -1.90 0.38
N PHE A 692 26.73 -3.10 -0.24
CA PHE A 692 27.59 -4.16 0.23
C PHE A 692 28.88 -4.19 -0.62
N PRO A 693 30.07 -4.37 0.00
CA PRO A 693 31.33 -4.21 -0.72
C PRO A 693 31.68 -5.36 -1.67
N LEU A 694 31.04 -6.53 -1.48
CA LEU A 694 31.38 -7.74 -2.26
C LEU A 694 30.33 -8.00 -3.33
N VAL A 695 30.78 -8.07 -4.59
CA VAL A 695 29.97 -8.56 -5.71
C VAL A 695 30.38 -10.01 -6.01
N ARG A 696 29.50 -10.97 -5.73
CA ARG A 696 29.71 -12.39 -6.02
C ARG A 696 29.15 -12.73 -7.40
N ALA A 697 29.54 -13.86 -7.98
CA ALA A 697 28.91 -14.38 -9.18
C ALA A 697 27.41 -14.56 -8.94
N ASP A 698 26.56 -14.08 -9.88
CA ASP A 698 25.12 -14.14 -9.74
C ASP A 698 24.60 -15.57 -9.87
N GLN A 699 23.58 -15.91 -9.11
CA GLN A 699 22.96 -17.24 -9.09
C GLN A 699 21.45 -17.12 -9.07
N TYR A 700 20.78 -17.99 -9.86
CA TYR A 700 19.32 -18.12 -9.85
C TYR A 700 18.88 -19.15 -8.81
N VAL A 701 18.50 -18.70 -7.63
CA VAL A 701 18.17 -19.51 -6.44
C VAL A 701 16.91 -19.02 -5.75
N ASN A 702 16.54 -19.60 -4.60
CA ASN A 702 15.51 -18.98 -3.76
C ASN A 702 15.99 -17.60 -3.29
N LEU A 703 15.12 -16.61 -3.33
CA LEU A 703 15.46 -15.28 -2.85
C LEU A 703 15.36 -15.20 -1.31
N PRO A 704 16.04 -14.24 -0.66
CA PRO A 704 16.01 -14.08 0.81
C PRO A 704 14.61 -13.92 1.41
N ALA A 705 13.62 -13.51 0.60
CA ALA A 705 12.22 -13.37 0.99
C ALA A 705 11.37 -14.61 0.72
N ASP A 706 11.98 -15.75 0.32
CA ASP A 706 11.25 -16.99 0.07
C ASP A 706 10.64 -17.55 1.35
N LEU A 707 9.32 -17.55 1.41
CA LEU A 707 8.54 -17.91 2.59
C LEU A 707 7.46 -18.93 2.22
N PRO A 708 7.77 -20.24 2.29
CA PRO A 708 6.87 -21.28 1.81
C PRO A 708 5.49 -21.30 2.47
N HIS A 709 5.42 -21.03 3.77
CA HIS A 709 4.15 -21.04 4.51
C HIS A 709 4.09 -19.89 5.50
N ARG A 710 2.96 -19.17 5.51
CA ARG A 710 2.62 -18.15 6.50
C ARG A 710 1.16 -18.25 6.87
N PHE A 711 0.87 -18.34 8.15
CA PHE A 711 -0.46 -18.17 8.73
C PHE A 711 -0.46 -16.87 9.53
N LEU A 712 -1.48 -16.06 9.34
CA LEU A 712 -1.68 -14.81 10.05
C LEU A 712 -3.14 -14.71 10.47
N ALA A 713 -3.40 -14.45 11.75
CA ALA A 713 -4.73 -14.17 12.28
C ALA A 713 -4.69 -12.90 13.11
N TRP A 714 -5.59 -11.96 12.84
CA TRP A 714 -5.67 -10.70 13.58
C TRP A 714 -7.08 -10.13 13.55
N GLY A 715 -7.36 -9.18 14.42
CA GLY A 715 -8.65 -8.52 14.42
C GLY A 715 -8.94 -7.72 15.68
N LEU A 716 -10.23 -7.45 15.91
CA LEU A 716 -10.71 -6.66 17.03
C LEU A 716 -11.97 -7.30 17.62
N VAL A 717 -11.94 -7.51 18.94
CA VAL A 717 -13.05 -8.05 19.75
C VAL A 717 -13.40 -7.02 20.82
N LYS A 718 -14.66 -6.58 20.86
CA LYS A 718 -15.17 -5.72 21.94
C LYS A 718 -15.66 -6.60 23.10
N LEU A 719 -15.18 -6.32 24.28
CA LEU A 719 -15.58 -6.94 25.53
C LEU A 719 -16.46 -5.99 26.36
N PRO A 720 -17.14 -6.46 27.41
CA PRO A 720 -17.81 -5.59 28.37
C PRO A 720 -16.90 -4.49 28.94
N TRP A 721 -17.48 -3.51 29.60
CA TRP A 721 -16.79 -2.36 30.26
C TRP A 721 -15.94 -1.49 29.33
N LYS A 722 -16.39 -1.24 28.08
CA LYS A 722 -15.67 -0.45 27.06
C LYS A 722 -14.24 -0.96 26.80
N THR A 723 -14.01 -2.25 26.99
CA THR A 723 -12.71 -2.91 26.74
C THR A 723 -12.69 -3.50 25.34
N ARG A 724 -11.56 -3.40 24.65
CA ARG A 724 -11.31 -4.00 23.34
C ARG A 724 -10.05 -4.85 23.41
N VAL A 725 -10.05 -5.98 22.73
CA VAL A 725 -8.88 -6.87 22.61
C VAL A 725 -8.58 -7.05 21.14
N SER A 726 -7.34 -6.79 20.77
CA SER A 726 -6.83 -7.06 19.43
C SER A 726 -5.78 -8.16 19.51
N PRO A 727 -6.12 -9.40 19.13
CA PRO A 727 -5.16 -10.48 19.00
C PRO A 727 -4.40 -10.39 17.68
N LEU A 728 -3.16 -10.88 17.66
CA LEU A 728 -2.37 -11.13 16.46
C LEU A 728 -1.61 -12.43 16.65
N VAL A 729 -1.82 -13.37 15.76
CA VAL A 729 -1.09 -14.64 15.71
C VAL A 729 -0.36 -14.72 14.37
N GLU A 730 0.95 -14.90 14.39
CA GLU A 730 1.73 -15.19 13.21
C GLU A 730 2.50 -16.50 13.41
N TRP A 731 2.33 -17.43 12.45
CA TRP A 731 3.15 -18.60 12.28
C TRP A 731 3.70 -18.63 10.87
N ARG A 732 5.01 -18.87 10.72
CA ARG A 732 5.64 -18.97 9.39
C ARG A 732 6.81 -19.90 9.41
N THR A 733 7.14 -20.47 8.24
CA THR A 733 8.42 -21.15 8.03
C THR A 733 9.57 -20.15 8.15
N GLY A 734 10.76 -20.63 8.44
CA GLY A 734 11.96 -19.79 8.48
C GLY A 734 12.31 -19.22 7.11
N LEU A 735 12.85 -18.00 7.09
CA LEU A 735 13.49 -17.42 5.91
C LEU A 735 14.77 -18.17 5.59
N PRO A 736 15.17 -18.31 4.32
CA PRO A 736 16.42 -18.95 3.95
C PRO A 736 17.61 -18.04 4.24
N TYR A 737 18.77 -18.63 4.50
CA TYR A 737 20.05 -17.91 4.66
C TYR A 737 21.14 -18.52 3.80
N ALA A 738 22.21 -17.77 3.55
CA ALA A 738 23.39 -18.24 2.84
C ALA A 738 24.48 -18.69 3.82
N VAL A 739 25.27 -19.67 3.41
CA VAL A 739 26.45 -20.15 4.13
C VAL A 739 27.69 -19.65 3.41
N PHE A 740 28.71 -19.24 4.17
CA PHE A 740 29.94 -18.63 3.67
C PHE A 740 31.20 -19.39 4.13
N ASP A 741 32.25 -19.33 3.31
CA ASP A 741 33.61 -19.68 3.72
C ASP A 741 34.35 -18.49 4.36
N GLU A 742 35.60 -18.70 4.76
CA GLU A 742 36.43 -17.63 5.35
C GLU A 742 36.72 -16.47 4.37
N GLY A 743 36.78 -16.75 3.05
CA GLY A 743 36.92 -15.76 1.99
C GLY A 743 35.62 -15.05 1.63
N GLN A 744 34.54 -15.25 2.40
CA GLN A 744 33.21 -14.69 2.18
C GLN A 744 32.53 -15.13 0.86
N ASN A 745 32.93 -16.27 0.30
CA ASN A 745 32.26 -16.90 -0.84
C ASN A 745 31.11 -17.79 -0.37
N TYR A 746 30.17 -18.07 -1.25
CA TYR A 746 29.08 -19.00 -0.95
C TYR A 746 29.58 -20.44 -0.85
N VAL A 747 29.18 -21.16 0.19
CA VAL A 747 29.38 -22.61 0.33
C VAL A 747 28.10 -23.31 -0.10
N GLY A 748 28.20 -24.03 -1.22
CA GLY A 748 27.05 -24.70 -1.83
C GLY A 748 26.03 -23.72 -2.40
N GLN A 749 24.76 -24.13 -2.50
CA GLN A 749 23.68 -23.30 -3.01
C GLN A 749 23.22 -22.32 -1.92
N PRO A 750 23.36 -20.98 -2.11
CA PRO A 750 22.86 -20.02 -1.15
C PRO A 750 21.33 -20.04 -1.08
N PHE A 751 20.78 -19.70 0.06
CA PHE A 751 19.33 -19.61 0.31
C PHE A 751 18.55 -20.88 -0.06
N SER A 752 19.18 -22.05 0.16
CA SER A 752 18.57 -23.35 -0.17
C SER A 752 17.39 -23.68 0.77
N ASP A 753 16.58 -24.68 0.38
CA ASP A 753 15.51 -25.17 1.26
C ASP A 753 16.05 -25.85 2.54
N LYS A 754 17.34 -26.25 2.54
CA LYS A 754 18.02 -26.87 3.70
C LYS A 754 18.58 -25.85 4.68
N THR A 755 18.86 -24.62 4.20
CA THR A 755 19.45 -23.54 5.01
C THR A 755 18.39 -22.49 5.33
N ARG A 756 17.52 -22.79 6.34
CA ARG A 756 16.44 -21.92 6.78
C ARG A 756 16.48 -21.71 8.30
N PHE A 757 16.09 -20.52 8.73
CA PHE A 757 15.82 -20.26 10.13
C PHE A 757 14.75 -21.22 10.67
N PRO A 758 14.68 -21.45 11.99
CA PRO A 758 13.58 -22.16 12.64
C PRO A 758 12.23 -21.55 12.33
N LYS A 759 11.16 -22.32 12.54
CA LYS A 759 9.79 -21.84 12.39
C LYS A 759 9.56 -20.67 13.35
N PHE A 760 9.03 -19.59 12.82
CA PHE A 760 8.64 -18.42 13.61
C PHE A 760 7.23 -18.60 14.16
N PHE A 761 7.03 -18.23 15.43
CA PHE A 761 5.71 -18.16 16.04
C PHE A 761 5.64 -16.97 16.99
N SER A 762 4.61 -16.13 16.84
CA SER A 762 4.28 -15.07 17.78
C SER A 762 2.79 -15.03 18.05
N LEU A 763 2.43 -14.93 19.31
CA LEU A 763 1.10 -14.55 19.76
C LEU A 763 1.23 -13.22 20.48
N ASP A 764 0.65 -12.20 19.87
CA ASP A 764 0.61 -10.85 20.40
C ASP A 764 -0.83 -10.48 20.75
N ALA A 765 -1.02 -9.65 21.76
CA ALA A 765 -2.33 -9.16 22.14
C ALA A 765 -2.24 -7.71 22.63
N ARG A 766 -3.23 -6.92 22.28
CA ARG A 766 -3.40 -5.56 22.79
C ARG A 766 -4.75 -5.43 23.46
N PHE A 767 -4.74 -5.03 24.71
CA PHE A 767 -5.91 -4.76 25.54
C PHE A 767 -6.09 -3.25 25.62
N ILE A 768 -7.24 -2.75 25.22
CA ILE A 768 -7.53 -1.31 25.13
C ILE A 768 -8.76 -1.04 25.99
N ARG A 769 -8.65 -0.08 26.92
CA ARG A 769 -9.79 0.40 27.70
C ARG A 769 -9.91 1.91 27.59
N GLU A 770 -11.14 2.37 27.36
CA GLU A 770 -11.46 3.78 27.19
C GLU A 770 -12.20 4.30 28.44
N PHE A 771 -11.72 5.43 28.95
CA PHE A 771 -12.28 6.10 30.11
C PHE A 771 -12.73 7.51 29.69
N GLU A 772 -13.98 7.86 30.00
CA GLU A 772 -14.47 9.22 29.83
C GLU A 772 -14.01 10.09 31.00
N ILE A 773 -13.34 11.19 30.71
CA ILE A 773 -12.74 12.08 31.73
C ILE A 773 -13.35 13.49 31.74
N ASN A 774 -14.54 13.67 31.18
CA ASN A 774 -15.20 14.96 31.05
C ASN A 774 -15.25 15.77 32.35
N ASN A 775 -15.51 15.12 33.49
CA ASN A 775 -15.58 15.77 34.78
C ASN A 775 -14.20 16.20 35.31
N VAL A 776 -13.14 15.42 35.03
CA VAL A 776 -11.78 15.74 35.47
C VAL A 776 -11.23 16.94 34.73
N VAL A 777 -11.42 16.98 33.38
CA VAL A 777 -10.95 18.09 32.55
C VAL A 777 -11.74 19.37 32.83
N LYS A 778 -13.06 19.26 33.05
CA LYS A 778 -13.89 20.40 33.48
C LYS A 778 -13.41 21.04 34.78
N ASN A 779 -13.02 20.22 35.77
CA ASN A 779 -12.54 20.71 37.04
C ASN A 779 -11.13 21.31 36.98
N LEU A 780 -10.23 20.74 36.15
CA LEU A 780 -8.85 21.22 36.00
C LEU A 780 -8.73 22.50 35.17
N PHE A 781 -9.53 22.66 34.12
CA PHE A 781 -9.37 23.75 33.15
C PHE A 781 -10.52 24.75 33.15
N ASN A 782 -11.49 24.61 34.03
CA ASN A 782 -12.68 25.47 34.16
C ASN A 782 -13.41 25.73 32.83
N ARG A 783 -13.34 24.79 31.88
CA ARG A 783 -13.96 24.85 30.55
C ARG A 783 -15.07 23.82 30.42
N LYS A 784 -16.23 24.25 29.93
CA LYS A 784 -17.29 23.36 29.46
C LYS A 784 -16.86 22.79 28.11
N LEU A 785 -16.31 21.59 28.10
CA LEU A 785 -16.10 20.83 26.87
C LEU A 785 -17.46 20.30 26.38
N LYS A 786 -17.82 20.63 25.15
CA LYS A 786 -19.09 20.20 24.54
C LYS A 786 -19.08 18.74 24.09
N ASP A 787 -17.92 18.18 23.80
CA ASP A 787 -17.74 16.82 23.31
C ASP A 787 -17.06 15.91 24.35
N PRO A 788 -17.34 14.60 24.37
CA PRO A 788 -16.76 13.68 25.34
C PRO A 788 -15.26 13.60 25.15
N THR A 789 -14.52 13.97 26.19
CA THR A 789 -13.06 13.78 26.26
C THR A 789 -12.80 12.40 26.83
N SER A 790 -11.98 11.62 26.16
CA SER A 790 -11.63 10.27 26.58
C SER A 790 -10.13 10.05 26.71
N VAL A 791 -9.75 9.22 27.69
CA VAL A 791 -8.41 8.64 27.81
C VAL A 791 -8.49 7.19 27.43
N ARG A 792 -7.65 6.79 26.49
CA ARG A 792 -7.48 5.41 26.10
C ARG A 792 -6.20 4.88 26.72
N VAL A 793 -6.31 3.85 27.54
CA VAL A 793 -5.18 3.13 28.12
C VAL A 793 -5.06 1.78 27.43
N SER A 794 -3.88 1.44 26.94
CA SER A 794 -3.65 0.16 26.30
C SER A 794 -2.46 -0.59 26.91
N LEU A 795 -2.61 -1.89 27.05
CA LEU A 795 -1.55 -2.83 27.39
C LEU A 795 -1.31 -3.75 26.18
N SER A 796 -0.12 -3.68 25.60
CA SER A 796 0.31 -4.57 24.53
C SER A 796 1.31 -5.59 25.06
N VAL A 797 1.10 -6.86 24.69
CA VAL A 797 2.00 -7.98 25.00
C VAL A 797 2.45 -8.59 23.69
N TYR A 798 3.75 -8.59 23.44
CA TYR A 798 4.36 -9.17 22.25
C TYR A 798 5.04 -10.49 22.60
N ASN A 799 4.93 -11.49 21.72
CA ASN A 799 5.43 -12.85 21.92
C ASN A 799 5.02 -13.41 23.29
N LEU A 800 3.69 -13.46 23.53
CA LEU A 800 3.10 -13.89 24.82
C LEU A 800 3.61 -15.27 25.27
N THR A 801 3.80 -16.18 24.33
CA THR A 801 4.30 -17.55 24.58
C THR A 801 5.80 -17.59 24.86
N ASN A 802 6.52 -16.49 24.66
CA ASN A 802 7.99 -16.42 24.74
C ASN A 802 8.69 -17.45 23.87
N HIS A 803 8.12 -17.76 22.67
CA HIS A 803 8.68 -18.68 21.71
C HIS A 803 10.06 -18.18 21.25
N PHE A 804 11.00 -19.12 21.01
CA PHE A 804 12.34 -18.78 20.51
C PHE A 804 12.28 -18.45 19.03
N ASN A 805 12.38 -17.15 18.72
CA ASN A 805 12.41 -16.60 17.38
C ASN A 805 13.80 -15.96 17.13
N PRO A 806 14.80 -16.71 16.68
CA PRO A 806 16.13 -16.18 16.45
C PRO A 806 16.12 -15.20 15.26
N THR A 807 16.95 -14.17 15.35
CA THR A 807 17.10 -13.16 14.29
C THR A 807 18.44 -13.26 13.55
N SER A 808 19.34 -14.10 14.04
CA SER A 808 20.71 -14.25 13.51
C SER A 808 21.18 -15.70 13.63
N ILE A 809 22.18 -16.04 12.80
CA ILE A 809 22.85 -17.35 12.77
C ILE A 809 24.32 -17.15 12.45
N HIS A 810 25.20 -17.95 13.06
CA HIS A 810 26.59 -18.09 12.69
C HIS A 810 26.67 -18.90 11.38
N SER A 811 26.76 -18.22 10.23
CA SER A 811 26.63 -18.82 8.90
C SER A 811 27.97 -19.03 8.17
N ASN A 812 29.10 -18.67 8.77
CA ASN A 812 30.43 -18.93 8.21
C ASN A 812 30.94 -20.30 8.70
N VAL A 813 31.35 -21.19 7.78
CA VAL A 813 31.76 -22.56 8.13
C VAL A 813 33.02 -22.63 8.99
N THR A 814 33.83 -21.57 8.98
CA THR A 814 35.05 -21.49 9.81
C THR A 814 34.83 -20.82 11.17
N ASP A 815 33.59 -20.33 11.41
CA ASP A 815 33.22 -19.79 12.72
C ASP A 815 33.09 -20.96 13.72
N PRO A 816 33.77 -20.94 14.90
CA PRO A 816 33.63 -21.95 15.92
C PRO A 816 32.18 -22.19 16.40
N GLN A 817 31.27 -21.22 16.19
CA GLN A 817 29.88 -21.31 16.53
C GLN A 817 28.98 -21.61 15.31
N PHE A 818 29.53 -22.06 14.20
CA PHE A 818 28.79 -22.35 12.97
C PHE A 818 27.51 -23.15 13.23
N GLY A 819 26.40 -22.67 12.66
CA GLY A 819 25.08 -23.29 12.78
C GLY A 819 24.29 -22.90 14.04
N LEU A 820 24.88 -22.15 14.98
CA LEU A 820 24.15 -21.69 16.17
C LEU A 820 23.28 -20.48 15.87
N TYR A 821 22.02 -20.56 16.27
CA TYR A 821 21.05 -19.47 16.18
C TYR A 821 21.03 -18.62 17.44
N PHE A 822 20.89 -17.31 17.29
CA PHE A 822 20.90 -16.35 18.42
C PHE A 822 20.06 -15.10 18.12
N GLY A 823 20.02 -14.13 19.04
CA GLY A 823 19.34 -12.86 18.84
C GLY A 823 17.83 -12.95 19.03
N GLN A 824 17.36 -13.63 20.08
CA GLN A 824 15.94 -13.87 20.36
C GLN A 824 15.16 -12.58 20.65
N ASN A 825 13.98 -12.42 20.03
CA ASN A 825 12.95 -11.48 20.45
C ASN A 825 12.11 -12.07 21.59
N LYS A 826 12.47 -11.74 22.84
CA LYS A 826 11.76 -12.21 24.05
C LYS A 826 10.39 -11.54 24.20
N ARG A 827 9.54 -12.11 25.07
CA ARG A 827 8.27 -11.50 25.48
C ARG A 827 8.48 -10.08 25.98
N ARG A 828 7.61 -9.16 25.53
CA ARG A 828 7.69 -7.74 25.83
C ARG A 828 6.32 -7.21 26.20
N PHE A 829 6.26 -6.33 27.19
CA PHE A 829 5.08 -5.57 27.58
C PHE A 829 5.27 -4.10 27.22
N ARG A 830 4.19 -3.45 26.83
CA ARG A 830 4.14 -2.01 26.59
C ARG A 830 2.80 -1.45 27.06
N VAL A 831 2.85 -0.34 27.77
CA VAL A 831 1.66 0.43 28.17
C VAL A 831 1.65 1.75 27.41
N ASP A 832 0.48 2.12 26.90
CA ASP A 832 0.28 3.29 26.07
C ASP A 832 -0.91 4.11 26.57
N PHE A 833 -0.85 5.42 26.33
CA PHE A 833 -1.90 6.37 26.67
C PHE A 833 -2.21 7.21 25.44
N ASP A 834 -3.50 7.35 25.11
CA ASP A 834 -3.96 8.24 24.07
C ASP A 834 -5.05 9.16 24.65
N LEU A 835 -5.00 10.44 24.29
CA LEU A 835 -5.98 11.45 24.69
C LEU A 835 -6.77 11.88 23.46
N VAL A 836 -8.09 11.91 23.57
CA VAL A 836 -9.01 12.31 22.50
C VAL A 836 -9.93 13.40 23.04
N PHE A 837 -9.91 14.57 22.37
CA PHE A 837 -10.68 15.76 22.77
C PHE A 837 -11.66 16.18 21.68
#